data_598cb011d329c63ec1aeb0fe63405210
#
_entry.id   598cb011d329c63ec1aeb0fe63405210
#
_cell.length_a   1.000
_cell.length_b   1.000
_cell.length_c   1.000
_cell.angle_alpha   90.00
_cell.angle_beta   90.00
_cell.angle_gamma   90.00
#
_symmetry.space_group_name_H-M   'P 1'
#
loop_
_entity.id
_entity.type
_entity.pdbx_description
1 polymer ?
#
loop_
_entity_poly.entity_id
_entity_poly.type
_entity_poly.pdbx_seq_one_letter_code
_entity_poly.pdbx_strand_id
1 'polypeptide(L)'
;MQLSSCVLFAAFAAGALPIVLPAQDSDTLQLERYVVTGVPLEKSVNPLTRDISTVMGDARNILDTPRAVSAITEALLNERGIHGVREFVVYSPGGYAPASYGLATTPNLRGDTAETYLNGQRRSYNLYGFLPSWNGIEAVDIVRGPGSAVFGAGFFSGGYVNYVTKQPKFSGAETVITTRFGTWVPGGGESYLNASVQIDHAAPISDKLAYRVSYEGKGGDTFYQKNGVKDDRQDLYLALTWKPDRRRTFQFNAQWEWQNWPEILGVNRPSQELIDHGTYYTGTSADLPSGPGPIRVTGRVTIPWDASLFALGDYSNSNAGHVQLISTLVLSPSLTLINRTFGEHIQRHRYNQSEYAEWVWQDTAENRTEAHGKFDLLGRPQSAVFGAAVRYEHRKSYTNYFNEYLYNFDVTDPARVFNQAAQYPNSYFPGFVGPDGYPFFPNSYDVPETVVSSLWNPALFWQHEAKLTDRFSLLVGLRGDWFHAKARDPYEVQTGTPYHDAETVESFSHNVNLLWRPNATASVYATYQRIRAANGNVTGGGIILNQPDGQINRDDFRNLSELAELGAKFSLLGNRLFAGAAYFDQTRSRVSLNGRKSNIVVRGLEFEAVYQPNPRLNATFNATFQDGHYLDSRPFQMGGRDIYAAYLLGMGPSGRGTSTGSYNPFGNQVPNGDWPLLGFSKLLLNGSVRYRLENGFGAGANAQYWGRQAGNLDDQWHIPGQYLLNTSLFYEARQWSVNVDFLNVTRRRNWYHNGDAFSGSILVFQEQPFRVEGYVKLRF
;
A
#
# COMPACT_ATOMS: atom_id res chain seq x y z
N MET A 1 3.96 26.36 -19.35
CA MET A 1 3.47 26.29 -20.73
C MET A 1 4.21 25.16 -21.43
N GLN A 2 3.74 23.92 -21.33
CA GLN A 2 4.37 22.76 -21.97
C GLN A 2 3.28 21.81 -22.48
N LEU A 3 3.09 21.85 -23.80
CA LEU A 3 2.21 20.98 -24.59
C LEU A 3 2.91 19.68 -25.06
N SER A 4 4.10 19.36 -24.54
CA SER A 4 4.92 18.26 -25.06
C SER A 4 4.60 16.88 -24.47
N SER A 5 3.91 16.80 -23.34
CA SER A 5 3.63 15.53 -22.66
C SER A 5 2.37 14.81 -23.16
N CYS A 6 1.47 15.50 -23.84
CA CYS A 6 0.23 14.88 -24.36
C CYS A 6 0.42 14.04 -25.63
N VAL A 7 1.52 14.18 -26.34
CA VAL A 7 1.73 13.51 -27.64
C VAL A 7 2.15 12.03 -27.49
N LEU A 8 2.77 11.65 -26.37
CA LEU A 8 3.16 10.23 -26.16
C LEU A 8 1.97 9.32 -25.82
N PHE A 9 0.88 9.85 -25.29
CA PHE A 9 -0.32 9.06 -24.98
C PHE A 9 -1.10 8.60 -26.22
N ALA A 10 -1.02 9.34 -27.32
CA ALA A 10 -1.75 9.01 -28.55
C ALA A 10 -1.12 7.86 -29.37
N ALA A 11 0.17 7.62 -29.23
CA ALA A 11 0.88 6.64 -30.03
C ALA A 11 0.67 5.18 -29.58
N PHE A 12 0.32 4.95 -28.30
CA PHE A 12 0.07 3.61 -27.78
C PHE A 12 -1.36 3.09 -28.01
N ALA A 13 -2.31 3.96 -28.27
CA ALA A 13 -3.70 3.58 -28.56
C ALA A 13 -3.89 3.02 -29.98
N ALA A 14 -2.94 3.16 -30.87
CA ALA A 14 -3.06 2.77 -32.29
C ALA A 14 -2.77 1.28 -32.57
N GLY A 15 -2.35 0.48 -31.56
CA GLY A 15 -1.98 -0.94 -31.74
C GLY A 15 -3.14 -1.94 -31.71
N ALA A 16 -4.36 -1.52 -31.48
CA ALA A 16 -5.52 -2.43 -31.37
C ALA A 16 -6.47 -2.31 -32.57
N LEU A 17 -5.98 -2.55 -33.79
CA LEU A 17 -6.87 -2.76 -34.93
C LEU A 17 -7.49 -4.16 -34.82
N PRO A 18 -8.83 -4.32 -34.86
CA PRO A 18 -9.49 -5.60 -34.77
C PRO A 18 -9.26 -6.41 -36.05
N ILE A 19 -8.59 -7.55 -35.93
CA ILE A 19 -8.57 -8.57 -36.96
C ILE A 19 -9.99 -9.21 -36.96
N VAL A 20 -10.75 -8.94 -38.00
CA VAL A 20 -12.10 -9.54 -38.19
C VAL A 20 -11.89 -10.90 -38.82
N LEU A 21 -12.09 -11.96 -38.03
CA LEU A 21 -12.25 -13.33 -38.52
C LEU A 21 -13.74 -13.70 -38.52
N PRO A 22 -14.26 -14.39 -39.53
CA PRO A 22 -15.64 -14.80 -39.55
C PRO A 22 -15.93 -15.88 -38.51
N ALA A 23 -17.00 -15.74 -37.77
CA ALA A 23 -17.37 -16.56 -36.63
C ALA A 23 -18.51 -17.52 -36.98
N GLN A 24 -18.37 -18.79 -36.62
CA GLN A 24 -19.47 -19.76 -36.56
C GLN A 24 -20.21 -19.66 -35.22
N ASP A 25 -21.53 -19.55 -35.28
CA ASP A 25 -22.38 -19.53 -34.09
C ASP A 25 -22.45 -20.91 -33.43
N SER A 26 -22.04 -20.97 -32.17
CA SER A 26 -22.40 -22.08 -31.28
C SER A 26 -22.91 -21.51 -29.96
N ASP A 27 -24.19 -21.71 -29.69
CA ASP A 27 -24.83 -21.34 -28.42
C ASP A 27 -24.37 -22.28 -27.28
N THR A 28 -23.33 -21.93 -26.60
CA THR A 28 -23.00 -22.51 -25.28
C THR A 28 -23.05 -21.42 -24.25
N LEU A 29 -24.16 -21.34 -23.53
CA LEU A 29 -24.29 -20.54 -22.32
C LEU A 29 -23.37 -21.16 -21.24
N GLN A 30 -22.22 -20.54 -20.94
CA GLN A 30 -21.53 -20.79 -19.68
C GLN A 30 -22.35 -20.12 -18.58
N LEU A 31 -23.10 -20.90 -17.80
CA LEU A 31 -23.68 -20.42 -16.54
C LEU A 31 -22.58 -20.14 -15.58
N GLU A 32 -22.50 -18.90 -15.12
CA GLU A 32 -21.63 -18.52 -14.00
C GLU A 32 -21.98 -19.41 -12.79
N ARG A 33 -20.97 -19.89 -12.10
CA ARG A 33 -21.15 -20.76 -10.93
C ARG A 33 -21.58 -19.90 -9.74
N TYR A 34 -22.87 -19.82 -9.48
CA TYR A 34 -23.40 -19.09 -8.33
C TYR A 34 -23.25 -19.89 -7.04
N VAL A 35 -22.68 -19.26 -6.02
CA VAL A 35 -22.67 -19.77 -4.65
C VAL A 35 -23.91 -19.24 -3.94
N VAL A 36 -24.86 -20.13 -3.61
CA VAL A 36 -26.08 -19.73 -2.91
C VAL A 36 -25.78 -19.58 -1.42
N THR A 37 -25.82 -18.36 -0.90
CA THR A 37 -25.63 -18.05 0.52
C THR A 37 -26.92 -17.70 1.23
N GLY A 38 -28.02 -17.47 0.50
CA GLY A 38 -29.27 -16.91 1.02
C GLY A 38 -29.19 -15.41 1.33
N VAL A 39 -28.12 -14.74 0.91
CA VAL A 39 -27.89 -13.29 1.03
C VAL A 39 -27.79 -12.70 -0.37
N PRO A 40 -28.49 -11.60 -0.70
CA PRO A 40 -28.31 -10.89 -1.97
C PRO A 40 -26.84 -10.50 -2.20
N LEU A 41 -26.35 -10.58 -3.45
CA LEU A 41 -24.94 -10.30 -3.78
C LEU A 41 -24.50 -8.92 -3.33
N GLU A 42 -25.35 -7.90 -3.52
CA GLU A 42 -25.08 -6.52 -3.11
C GLU A 42 -24.99 -6.32 -1.57
N LYS A 43 -25.36 -7.33 -0.80
CA LYS A 43 -25.25 -7.36 0.67
C LYS A 43 -24.32 -8.46 1.18
N SER A 44 -23.63 -9.15 0.28
CA SER A 44 -22.77 -10.25 0.66
C SER A 44 -21.38 -9.77 1.03
N VAL A 45 -21.00 -9.97 2.29
CA VAL A 45 -19.62 -9.78 2.77
C VAL A 45 -18.79 -11.06 2.60
N ASN A 46 -19.42 -12.16 2.18
CA ASN A 46 -18.78 -13.46 2.06
C ASN A 46 -17.94 -13.55 0.79
N PRO A 47 -16.63 -13.83 0.86
CA PRO A 47 -15.75 -13.91 -0.30
C PRO A 47 -16.07 -15.04 -1.27
N LEU A 48 -16.89 -16.04 -0.87
CA LEU A 48 -17.35 -17.12 -1.74
C LEU A 48 -18.26 -16.64 -2.88
N THR A 49 -18.84 -15.44 -2.77
CA THR A 49 -19.83 -14.91 -3.73
C THR A 49 -19.20 -14.11 -4.86
N ARG A 50 -17.88 -13.91 -4.86
CA ARG A 50 -17.16 -13.14 -5.87
C ARG A 50 -15.98 -13.94 -6.42
N ASP A 51 -15.85 -13.96 -7.74
CA ASP A 51 -14.65 -14.48 -8.38
C ASP A 51 -13.50 -13.45 -8.31
N ILE A 52 -12.29 -13.96 -8.20
CA ILE A 52 -11.06 -13.17 -8.07
C ILE A 52 -10.21 -13.42 -9.31
N SER A 53 -10.01 -12.41 -10.16
CA SER A 53 -9.19 -12.51 -11.38
C SER A 53 -7.75 -12.03 -11.19
N THR A 54 -7.45 -11.45 -10.06
CA THR A 54 -6.22 -10.68 -9.81
C THR A 54 -5.15 -11.45 -9.04
N VAL A 55 -5.32 -12.77 -8.91
CA VAL A 55 -4.34 -13.66 -8.24
C VAL A 55 -3.64 -14.57 -9.23
N MET A 56 -4.39 -15.23 -10.10
CA MET A 56 -3.86 -16.18 -11.09
C MET A 56 -4.06 -15.72 -12.54
N GLY A 57 -4.56 -14.51 -12.76
CA GLY A 57 -4.80 -13.94 -14.08
C GLY A 57 -6.16 -14.29 -14.68
N ASP A 58 -6.81 -15.35 -14.24
CA ASP A 58 -8.16 -15.76 -14.63
C ASP A 58 -9.15 -15.65 -13.46
N ALA A 59 -10.42 -15.43 -13.78
CA ALA A 59 -11.48 -15.34 -12.79
C ALA A 59 -11.78 -16.72 -12.19
N ARG A 60 -11.64 -16.84 -10.88
CA ARG A 60 -11.88 -18.09 -10.13
C ARG A 60 -12.37 -17.83 -8.73
N ASN A 61 -13.14 -18.77 -8.20
CA ASN A 61 -13.60 -18.73 -6.83
C ASN A 61 -12.41 -18.80 -5.85
N ILE A 62 -12.56 -18.23 -4.66
CA ILE A 62 -11.54 -18.24 -3.63
C ILE A 62 -11.12 -19.68 -3.24
N LEU A 63 -12.03 -20.64 -3.29
CA LEU A 63 -11.72 -22.06 -3.04
C LEU A 63 -10.87 -22.71 -4.15
N ASP A 64 -10.91 -22.17 -5.36
CA ASP A 64 -10.13 -22.65 -6.50
C ASP A 64 -8.82 -21.86 -6.69
N THR A 65 -8.53 -20.95 -5.75
CA THR A 65 -7.32 -20.10 -5.75
C THR A 65 -6.27 -20.70 -4.82
N PRO A 66 -5.18 -21.32 -5.32
CA PRO A 66 -4.17 -21.99 -4.49
C PRO A 66 -3.18 -20.98 -3.87
N ARG A 67 -3.68 -20.00 -3.12
CA ARG A 67 -2.92 -18.93 -2.45
C ARG A 67 -3.66 -18.39 -1.23
N ALA A 68 -2.91 -17.87 -0.28
CA ALA A 68 -3.47 -17.06 0.79
C ALA A 68 -3.95 -15.71 0.23
N VAL A 69 -5.26 -15.53 0.19
CA VAL A 69 -5.91 -14.33 -0.33
C VAL A 69 -7.12 -13.98 0.51
N SER A 70 -7.32 -12.69 0.78
CA SER A 70 -8.54 -12.15 1.38
C SER A 70 -9.24 -11.26 0.36
N ALA A 71 -10.55 -11.48 0.18
CA ALA A 71 -11.36 -10.71 -0.76
C ALA A 71 -12.38 -9.88 0.01
N ILE A 72 -12.19 -8.56 -0.01
CA ILE A 72 -13.07 -7.58 0.62
C ILE A 72 -14.10 -7.14 -0.41
N THR A 73 -15.36 -7.43 -0.14
CA THR A 73 -16.46 -7.15 -1.06
C THR A 73 -16.92 -5.69 -0.96
N GLU A 74 -17.65 -5.21 -1.98
CA GLU A 74 -18.32 -3.90 -1.96
C GLU A 74 -19.24 -3.76 -0.74
N ALA A 75 -19.96 -4.82 -0.40
CA ALA A 75 -20.82 -4.84 0.78
C ALA A 75 -20.04 -4.57 2.07
N LEU A 76 -18.90 -5.22 2.26
CA LEU A 76 -18.06 -5.02 3.45
C LEU A 76 -17.49 -3.60 3.51
N LEU A 77 -16.99 -3.07 2.39
CA LEU A 77 -16.50 -1.68 2.30
C LEU A 77 -17.60 -0.68 2.70
N ASN A 78 -18.78 -0.85 2.13
CA ASN A 78 -19.92 0.03 2.37
C ASN A 78 -20.51 -0.07 3.78
N GLU A 79 -20.65 -1.28 4.32
CA GLU A 79 -21.23 -1.53 5.64
C GLU A 79 -20.32 -1.07 6.79
N ARG A 80 -19.01 -1.10 6.58
CA ARG A 80 -18.03 -0.66 7.57
C ARG A 80 -17.56 0.78 7.36
N GLY A 81 -18.02 1.45 6.30
CA GLY A 81 -17.62 2.81 5.97
C GLY A 81 -16.13 2.94 5.64
N ILE A 82 -15.51 1.87 5.13
CA ILE A 82 -14.06 1.81 4.86
C ILE A 82 -13.67 2.84 3.81
N HIS A 83 -12.72 3.69 4.14
CA HIS A 83 -12.19 4.74 3.28
C HIS A 83 -10.67 5.00 3.50
N GLY A 84 -9.97 4.06 4.15
CA GLY A 84 -8.54 4.16 4.43
C GLY A 84 -7.86 2.80 4.57
N VAL A 85 -6.54 2.80 4.44
CA VAL A 85 -5.71 1.59 4.51
C VAL A 85 -5.81 0.92 5.88
N ARG A 86 -5.79 1.68 6.98
CA ARG A 86 -5.92 1.15 8.34
C ARG A 86 -7.24 0.44 8.60
N GLU A 87 -8.28 0.85 7.89
CA GLU A 87 -9.62 0.31 8.09
C GLU A 87 -9.82 -1.02 7.36
N PHE A 88 -9.25 -1.19 6.16
CA PHE A 88 -9.45 -2.44 5.43
C PHE A 88 -8.43 -3.53 5.79
N VAL A 89 -7.21 -3.15 6.16
CA VAL A 89 -6.14 -4.13 6.41
C VAL A 89 -6.47 -5.09 7.53
N VAL A 90 -7.31 -4.69 8.47
CA VAL A 90 -7.78 -5.50 9.59
C VAL A 90 -8.65 -6.69 9.16
N TYR A 91 -9.13 -6.71 7.94
CA TYR A 91 -9.88 -7.82 7.35
C TYR A 91 -9.00 -8.85 6.65
N SER A 92 -7.68 -8.74 6.76
CA SER A 92 -6.73 -9.70 6.21
C SER A 92 -5.75 -10.19 7.27
N PRO A 93 -5.53 -11.50 7.41
CA PRO A 93 -4.44 -12.01 8.24
C PRO A 93 -3.08 -11.43 7.81
N GLY A 94 -2.16 -11.26 8.75
CA GLY A 94 -0.83 -10.74 8.51
C GLY A 94 -0.77 -9.27 8.10
N GLY A 95 -1.93 -8.61 8.02
CA GLY A 95 -2.06 -7.22 7.63
C GLY A 95 -1.83 -6.27 8.79
N TYR A 96 -0.98 -5.28 8.59
CA TYR A 96 -0.71 -4.19 9.51
C TYR A 96 -0.48 -2.90 8.72
N ALA A 97 -1.01 -1.78 9.19
CA ALA A 97 -0.79 -0.48 8.58
C ALA A 97 0.14 0.36 9.46
N PRO A 98 1.43 0.42 9.15
CA PRO A 98 2.37 1.29 9.86
C PRO A 98 2.01 2.76 9.61
N ALA A 99 2.58 3.62 10.41
CA ALA A 99 2.40 5.06 10.26
C ALA A 99 3.63 5.68 9.57
N SER A 100 3.97 5.23 8.36
CA SER A 100 5.10 5.80 7.62
C SER A 100 4.91 7.31 7.47
N TYR A 101 5.70 8.09 8.21
CA TYR A 101 5.61 9.56 8.28
C TYR A 101 4.17 10.09 8.46
N GLY A 102 3.41 9.44 9.35
CA GLY A 102 2.02 9.77 9.63
C GLY A 102 0.98 9.21 8.64
N LEU A 103 1.41 8.71 7.51
CA LEU A 103 0.54 8.22 6.44
C LEU A 103 0.51 6.69 6.39
N ALA A 104 -0.69 6.13 6.33
CA ALA A 104 -0.89 4.72 6.01
C ALA A 104 -1.19 4.59 4.51
N THR A 105 -0.17 4.70 3.66
CA THR A 105 -0.32 4.68 2.19
C THR A 105 -0.50 3.27 1.64
N THR A 106 0.24 2.31 2.21
CA THR A 106 0.17 0.88 1.86
C THR A 106 0.25 0.03 3.13
N PRO A 107 -0.42 -1.12 3.17
CA PRO A 107 -0.26 -2.04 4.30
C PRO A 107 1.08 -2.77 4.23
N ASN A 108 1.55 -3.21 5.38
CA ASN A 108 2.55 -4.26 5.48
C ASN A 108 1.84 -5.62 5.54
N LEU A 109 2.31 -6.56 4.76
CA LEU A 109 1.87 -7.95 4.75
C LEU A 109 3.06 -8.83 5.08
N ARG A 110 2.92 -9.70 6.08
CA ARG A 110 4.03 -10.58 6.53
C ARG A 110 5.33 -9.80 6.79
N GLY A 111 5.21 -8.60 7.37
CA GLY A 111 6.35 -7.75 7.76
C GLY A 111 7.08 -7.04 6.62
N ASP A 112 6.46 -6.88 5.46
CA ASP A 112 6.98 -6.05 4.36
C ASP A 112 5.86 -5.26 3.70
N THR A 113 6.21 -4.19 3.04
CA THR A 113 5.29 -3.35 2.29
C THR A 113 4.62 -4.15 1.17
N ALA A 114 3.32 -3.93 0.98
CA ALA A 114 2.57 -4.51 -0.12
C ALA A 114 2.66 -3.65 -1.38
N GLU A 115 2.71 -4.29 -2.54
CA GLU A 115 2.52 -3.61 -3.82
C GLU A 115 1.09 -3.15 -4.00
N THR A 116 0.90 -2.09 -4.78
CA THR A 116 -0.43 -1.58 -5.13
C THR A 116 -0.74 -1.86 -6.59
N TYR A 117 -1.88 -2.51 -6.83
CA TYR A 117 -2.41 -2.80 -8.16
C TYR A 117 -3.79 -2.16 -8.33
N LEU A 118 -4.14 -1.85 -9.56
CA LEU A 118 -5.47 -1.43 -9.99
C LEU A 118 -5.95 -2.36 -11.09
N ASN A 119 -7.01 -3.13 -10.84
CA ASN A 119 -7.53 -4.14 -11.78
C ASN A 119 -6.43 -5.02 -12.38
N GLY A 120 -5.44 -5.41 -11.57
CA GLY A 120 -4.35 -6.28 -11.96
C GLY A 120 -3.19 -5.61 -12.70
N GLN A 121 -3.12 -4.28 -12.78
CA GLN A 121 -1.95 -3.54 -13.26
C GLN A 121 -1.30 -2.76 -12.12
N ARG A 122 0.03 -2.81 -12.02
CA ARG A 122 0.77 -2.21 -10.92
C ARG A 122 0.74 -0.69 -11.00
N ARG A 123 0.43 -0.04 -9.90
CA ARG A 123 0.54 1.41 -9.76
C ARG A 123 1.96 1.82 -9.38
N SER A 124 2.34 3.01 -9.76
CA SER A 124 3.64 3.62 -9.42
C SER A 124 3.53 4.43 -8.14
N TYR A 125 3.01 3.81 -7.08
CA TYR A 125 2.89 4.51 -5.81
C TYR A 125 4.25 4.78 -5.20
N ASN A 126 4.37 5.98 -4.72
CA ASN A 126 5.40 6.36 -3.80
C ASN A 126 4.88 6.18 -2.37
N LEU A 127 5.68 5.52 -1.51
CA LEU A 127 5.36 5.20 -0.13
C LEU A 127 5.01 6.43 0.73
N TYR A 128 5.56 7.58 0.41
CA TYR A 128 5.66 8.70 1.33
C TYR A 128 4.88 9.94 0.89
N GLY A 129 3.71 9.86 0.40
CA GLY A 129 3.05 11.13 0.15
C GLY A 129 1.83 11.09 -0.74
N PHE A 130 1.29 9.93 -0.93
CA PHE A 130 0.07 9.79 -1.70
C PHE A 130 -0.86 8.80 -1.02
N LEU A 131 -1.97 9.30 -0.47
CA LEU A 131 -3.01 8.44 0.10
C LEU A 131 -3.86 7.89 -1.04
N PRO A 132 -4.08 6.57 -1.15
CA PRO A 132 -4.96 6.01 -2.16
C PRO A 132 -6.36 6.58 -2.01
N SER A 133 -6.96 7.00 -3.11
CA SER A 133 -8.37 7.37 -3.11
C SER A 133 -9.26 6.14 -3.11
N TRP A 134 -10.37 6.24 -2.40
CA TRP A 134 -11.41 5.22 -2.31
C TRP A 134 -12.64 5.54 -3.16
N ASN A 135 -12.69 6.73 -3.74
CA ASN A 135 -13.82 7.21 -4.51
C ASN A 135 -14.17 6.27 -5.69
N GLY A 136 -13.16 5.78 -6.40
CA GLY A 136 -13.32 4.86 -7.54
C GLY A 136 -13.30 3.37 -7.20
N ILE A 137 -13.28 2.96 -5.92
CA ILE A 137 -13.03 1.56 -5.52
C ILE A 137 -14.33 0.88 -5.06
N GLU A 138 -14.56 -0.36 -5.52
CA GLU A 138 -15.70 -1.18 -5.11
C GLU A 138 -15.31 -2.49 -4.41
N ALA A 139 -14.06 -2.97 -4.56
CA ALA A 139 -13.60 -4.16 -3.87
C ALA A 139 -12.07 -4.15 -3.72
N VAL A 140 -11.55 -4.97 -2.81
CA VAL A 140 -10.11 -5.10 -2.59
C VAL A 140 -9.74 -6.56 -2.47
N ASP A 141 -8.71 -6.98 -3.24
CA ASP A 141 -8.08 -8.29 -3.09
C ASP A 141 -6.73 -8.12 -2.44
N ILE A 142 -6.51 -8.80 -1.32
CA ILE A 142 -5.25 -8.77 -0.59
C ILE A 142 -4.58 -10.12 -0.75
N VAL A 143 -3.46 -10.15 -1.45
CA VAL A 143 -2.68 -11.36 -1.71
C VAL A 143 -1.42 -11.33 -0.88
N ARG A 144 -1.26 -12.32 -0.02
CA ARG A 144 -0.10 -12.43 0.89
C ARG A 144 1.05 -13.18 0.20
N GLY A 145 2.25 -12.60 0.33
CA GLY A 145 3.43 -13.06 -0.40
C GLY A 145 3.47 -12.61 -1.87
N PRO A 146 4.54 -12.93 -2.62
CA PRO A 146 4.79 -12.37 -3.94
C PRO A 146 3.70 -12.73 -4.96
N GLY A 147 3.56 -11.94 -6.02
CA GLY A 147 2.60 -12.17 -7.11
C GLY A 147 2.88 -13.45 -7.89
N SER A 148 1.91 -13.91 -8.69
CA SER A 148 2.14 -15.00 -9.65
C SER A 148 2.94 -14.51 -10.87
N ALA A 149 3.40 -15.43 -11.69
CA ALA A 149 4.13 -15.12 -12.94
C ALA A 149 3.35 -14.16 -13.86
N VAL A 150 2.02 -14.18 -13.85
CA VAL A 150 1.20 -13.28 -14.67
C VAL A 150 1.40 -11.81 -14.29
N PHE A 151 1.52 -11.51 -12.99
CA PHE A 151 1.60 -10.12 -12.50
C PHE A 151 3.02 -9.58 -12.45
N GLY A 152 4.02 -10.45 -12.43
CA GLY A 152 5.43 -10.10 -12.59
C GLY A 152 6.11 -9.54 -11.36
N ALA A 153 7.30 -9.00 -11.59
CA ALA A 153 8.14 -8.40 -10.58
C ALA A 153 7.55 -7.06 -10.12
N GLY A 154 7.41 -6.91 -8.81
CA GLY A 154 7.15 -5.63 -8.15
C GLY A 154 8.42 -5.07 -7.52
N PHE A 155 8.27 -4.04 -6.69
CA PHE A 155 9.34 -3.50 -5.85
C PHE A 155 9.35 -4.15 -4.45
N PHE A 156 8.19 -4.59 -3.97
CA PHE A 156 8.01 -5.17 -2.66
C PHE A 156 7.59 -6.63 -2.74
N SER A 157 7.84 -7.38 -1.70
CA SER A 157 7.63 -8.82 -1.68
C SER A 157 6.77 -9.34 -0.53
N GLY A 158 6.24 -8.45 0.33
CA GLY A 158 5.30 -8.82 1.39
C GLY A 158 3.97 -9.36 0.87
N GLY A 159 3.56 -8.85 -0.28
CA GLY A 159 2.31 -9.16 -0.96
C GLY A 159 1.87 -8.03 -1.85
N TYR A 160 0.61 -8.04 -2.24
CA TYR A 160 0.01 -6.92 -2.95
C TYR A 160 -1.45 -6.73 -2.59
N VAL A 161 -1.89 -5.48 -2.72
CA VAL A 161 -3.29 -5.08 -2.64
C VAL A 161 -3.74 -4.70 -4.04
N ASN A 162 -4.75 -5.40 -4.55
CA ASN A 162 -5.39 -5.04 -5.81
C ASN A 162 -6.70 -4.34 -5.54
N TYR A 163 -6.78 -3.08 -5.92
CA TYR A 163 -8.00 -2.30 -5.91
C TYR A 163 -8.81 -2.60 -7.17
N VAL A 164 -10.06 -3.00 -6.97
CA VAL A 164 -11.03 -3.24 -8.05
C VAL A 164 -11.88 -1.99 -8.21
N THR A 165 -11.89 -1.43 -9.40
CA THR A 165 -12.61 -0.18 -9.65
C THR A 165 -14.10 -0.39 -9.83
N LYS A 166 -14.87 0.61 -9.40
CA LYS A 166 -16.32 0.69 -9.60
C LYS A 166 -16.69 0.56 -11.07
N GLN A 167 -17.66 -0.30 -11.35
CA GLN A 167 -18.14 -0.54 -12.70
C GLN A 167 -19.48 0.17 -12.97
N PRO A 168 -19.74 0.57 -14.24
CA PRO A 168 -21.04 1.04 -14.66
C PRO A 168 -22.15 0.02 -14.46
N LYS A 169 -23.39 0.48 -14.25
CA LYS A 169 -24.58 -0.35 -14.08
C LYS A 169 -25.45 -0.34 -15.34
N PHE A 170 -25.84 -1.52 -15.82
CA PHE A 170 -26.78 -1.68 -16.93
C PHE A 170 -28.23 -1.87 -16.47
N SER A 171 -28.44 -2.14 -15.17
CA SER A 171 -29.77 -2.44 -14.60
C SER A 171 -30.66 -1.22 -14.38
N GLY A 172 -30.12 -0.02 -14.49
CA GLY A 172 -30.83 1.24 -14.29
C GLY A 172 -29.92 2.32 -13.73
N ALA A 173 -30.43 3.54 -13.67
CA ALA A 173 -29.74 4.67 -13.07
C ALA A 173 -29.75 4.56 -11.53
N GLU A 174 -28.64 4.87 -10.90
CA GLU A 174 -28.52 4.97 -9.46
C GLU A 174 -27.61 6.14 -9.10
N THR A 175 -28.03 6.93 -8.13
CA THR A 175 -27.23 8.02 -7.56
C THR A 175 -27.07 7.77 -6.06
N VAL A 176 -25.84 7.81 -5.57
CA VAL A 176 -25.52 7.71 -4.15
C VAL A 176 -24.77 8.95 -3.72
N ILE A 177 -25.29 9.65 -2.71
CA ILE A 177 -24.63 10.79 -2.08
C ILE A 177 -24.23 10.37 -0.67
N THR A 178 -22.95 10.50 -0.34
CA THR A 178 -22.43 10.23 1.00
C THR A 178 -21.81 11.50 1.55
N THR A 179 -22.25 11.93 2.72
CA THR A 179 -21.67 13.07 3.44
C THR A 179 -21.09 12.56 4.74
N ARG A 180 -19.83 12.86 5.03
CA ARG A 180 -19.15 12.58 6.30
C ARG A 180 -19.02 13.85 7.09
N PHE A 181 -19.09 13.74 8.43
CA PHE A 181 -19.03 14.86 9.35
C PHE A 181 -17.74 14.80 10.16
N GLY A 182 -17.37 15.96 10.68
CA GLY A 182 -16.18 16.16 11.48
C GLY A 182 -16.11 15.31 12.74
N THR A 183 -14.96 15.32 13.34
CA THR A 183 -14.65 14.54 14.52
C THR A 183 -14.93 15.33 15.78
N TRP A 184 -15.61 14.70 16.75
CA TRP A 184 -15.82 15.19 18.10
C TRP A 184 -15.04 14.34 19.09
N VAL A 185 -14.21 15.00 19.93
CA VAL A 185 -13.37 14.36 20.95
C VAL A 185 -13.87 14.76 22.34
N PRO A 186 -14.75 13.96 22.98
CA PRO A 186 -15.29 14.31 24.28
C PRO A 186 -14.27 14.14 25.41
N GLY A 187 -14.27 15.07 26.35
CA GLY A 187 -13.52 14.97 27.59
C GLY A 187 -12.05 15.39 27.54
N GLY A 188 -11.71 16.44 26.79
CA GLY A 188 -10.43 17.11 26.86
C GLY A 188 -9.54 17.05 25.62
N GLY A 189 -10.04 16.47 24.53
CA GLY A 189 -9.47 16.64 23.21
C GLY A 189 -10.11 17.82 22.47
N GLU A 190 -9.48 18.32 21.44
CA GLU A 190 -10.05 19.32 20.56
C GLU A 190 -10.89 18.64 19.48
N SER A 191 -12.11 19.11 19.29
CA SER A 191 -12.93 18.74 18.15
C SER A 191 -12.40 19.44 16.91
N TYR A 192 -12.38 18.75 15.79
CA TYR A 192 -11.93 19.32 14.53
C TYR A 192 -12.92 19.04 13.41
N LEU A 193 -13.10 20.02 12.53
CA LEU A 193 -13.97 19.89 11.39
C LEU A 193 -13.19 19.19 10.27
N ASN A 194 -13.66 18.00 9.91
CA ASN A 194 -13.22 17.28 8.74
C ASN A 194 -14.49 16.76 8.05
N ALA A 195 -14.77 17.26 6.87
CA ALA A 195 -15.99 16.94 6.14
C ALA A 195 -15.67 16.47 4.73
N SER A 196 -16.45 15.50 4.24
CA SER A 196 -16.40 15.10 2.84
C SER A 196 -17.79 14.91 2.26
N VAL A 197 -17.89 15.15 0.95
CA VAL A 197 -19.07 14.84 0.15
C VAL A 197 -18.62 13.98 -1.02
N GLN A 198 -19.26 12.83 -1.20
CA GLN A 198 -19.10 11.96 -2.35
C GLN A 198 -20.44 11.90 -3.11
N ILE A 199 -20.39 12.08 -4.43
CA ILE A 199 -21.52 11.91 -5.34
C ILE A 199 -21.13 10.85 -6.35
N ASP A 200 -21.85 9.74 -6.38
CA ASP A 200 -21.58 8.60 -7.25
C ASP A 200 -22.84 8.32 -8.08
N HIS A 201 -22.72 8.43 -9.39
CA HIS A 201 -23.83 8.22 -10.32
C HIS A 201 -23.44 7.20 -11.40
N ALA A 202 -24.28 6.20 -11.59
CA ALA A 202 -24.13 5.19 -12.63
C ALA A 202 -25.44 5.05 -13.40
N ALA A 203 -25.36 4.94 -14.72
CA ALA A 203 -26.54 4.73 -15.57
C ALA A 203 -26.19 4.04 -16.89
N PRO A 204 -27.12 3.30 -17.49
CA PRO A 204 -27.01 2.87 -18.89
C PRO A 204 -27.28 4.06 -19.84
N ILE A 205 -26.49 4.15 -20.91
CA ILE A 205 -26.78 5.00 -22.07
C ILE A 205 -27.61 4.20 -23.08
N SER A 206 -27.30 2.89 -23.17
CA SER A 206 -28.04 1.91 -23.96
C SER A 206 -27.86 0.51 -23.36
N ASP A 207 -28.47 -0.50 -23.95
CA ASP A 207 -28.24 -1.91 -23.62
C ASP A 207 -26.77 -2.37 -23.80
N LYS A 208 -25.98 -1.60 -24.55
CA LYS A 208 -24.57 -1.90 -24.88
C LYS A 208 -23.56 -0.96 -24.25
N LEU A 209 -23.98 0.19 -23.73
CA LEU A 209 -23.09 1.22 -23.20
C LEU A 209 -23.64 1.74 -21.87
N ALA A 210 -22.81 1.70 -20.83
CA ALA A 210 -23.10 2.28 -19.53
C ALA A 210 -21.92 3.10 -19.03
N TYR A 211 -22.20 4.08 -18.15
CA TYR A 211 -21.21 4.93 -17.53
C TYR A 211 -21.37 5.00 -16.02
N ARG A 212 -20.31 5.41 -15.35
CA ARG A 212 -20.29 5.80 -13.94
C ARG A 212 -19.39 7.00 -13.76
N VAL A 213 -19.83 7.96 -12.97
CA VAL A 213 -19.06 9.15 -12.55
C VAL A 213 -19.16 9.24 -11.04
N SER A 214 -18.02 9.39 -10.38
CA SER A 214 -17.98 9.60 -8.95
C SER A 214 -17.03 10.75 -8.63
N TYR A 215 -17.48 11.68 -7.80
CA TYR A 215 -16.68 12.79 -7.31
C TYR A 215 -16.65 12.73 -5.79
N GLU A 216 -15.49 12.98 -5.20
CA GLU A 216 -15.30 13.17 -3.76
C GLU A 216 -14.52 14.45 -3.50
N GLY A 217 -15.10 15.33 -2.70
CA GLY A 217 -14.44 16.49 -2.14
C GLY A 217 -14.32 16.31 -0.62
N LYS A 218 -13.10 16.46 -0.10
CA LYS A 218 -12.80 16.41 1.34
C LYS A 218 -12.01 17.64 1.71
N GLY A 219 -12.32 18.23 2.85
CA GLY A 219 -11.59 19.36 3.39
C GLY A 219 -11.80 19.50 4.88
N GLY A 220 -10.80 20.03 5.54
CA GLY A 220 -10.89 20.29 6.95
C GLY A 220 -9.57 20.17 7.71
N ASP A 221 -9.74 20.14 9.01
CA ASP A 221 -8.65 20.01 9.96
C ASP A 221 -8.40 18.55 10.31
N THR A 222 -7.23 18.25 10.83
CA THR A 222 -6.89 16.93 11.37
C THR A 222 -6.80 17.00 12.89
N PHE A 223 -6.55 15.85 13.51
CA PHE A 223 -6.26 15.78 14.95
C PHE A 223 -5.09 16.70 15.37
N TYR A 224 -4.17 16.98 14.46
CA TYR A 224 -3.01 17.85 14.68
C TYR A 224 -3.31 19.33 14.37
N GLN A 225 -4.55 19.76 14.57
CA GLN A 225 -5.03 21.10 14.24
C GLN A 225 -4.19 22.25 14.83
N LYS A 226 -3.62 22.06 16.03
CA LYS A 226 -2.73 23.06 16.65
C LYS A 226 -1.53 23.41 15.79
N ASN A 227 -1.08 22.47 14.99
CA ASN A 227 0.04 22.62 14.08
C ASN A 227 -0.37 23.04 12.67
N GLY A 228 -1.68 23.29 12.44
CA GLY A 228 -2.19 23.75 11.14
C GLY A 228 -2.26 22.67 10.07
N VAL A 229 -2.22 21.39 10.43
CA VAL A 229 -2.30 20.28 9.48
C VAL A 229 -3.69 20.22 8.86
N LYS A 230 -3.75 20.27 7.54
CA LYS A 230 -4.97 20.14 6.73
C LYS A 230 -5.01 18.79 6.03
N ASP A 231 -6.22 18.29 5.81
CA ASP A 231 -6.50 17.09 5.03
C ASP A 231 -7.51 17.44 3.95
N ASP A 232 -6.99 17.94 2.84
CA ASP A 232 -7.78 18.38 1.71
C ASP A 232 -7.60 17.42 0.52
N ARG A 233 -8.72 17.04 -0.11
CA ARG A 233 -8.71 16.17 -1.29
C ARG A 233 -9.79 16.54 -2.27
N GLN A 234 -9.47 16.39 -3.56
CA GLN A 234 -10.43 16.41 -4.67
C GLN A 234 -10.17 15.19 -5.53
N ASP A 235 -11.21 14.47 -5.86
CA ASP A 235 -11.12 13.23 -6.62
C ASP A 235 -12.27 13.11 -7.61
N LEU A 236 -11.96 12.85 -8.85
CA LEU A 236 -12.92 12.61 -9.91
C LEU A 236 -12.62 11.27 -10.56
N TYR A 237 -13.56 10.34 -10.50
CA TYR A 237 -13.52 9.03 -11.14
C TYR A 237 -14.55 8.93 -12.26
N LEU A 238 -14.15 8.34 -13.38
CA LEU A 238 -14.99 8.05 -14.53
C LEU A 238 -14.81 6.60 -14.96
N ALA A 239 -15.89 5.88 -15.27
CA ALA A 239 -15.86 4.58 -15.91
C ALA A 239 -16.88 4.47 -17.04
N LEU A 240 -16.50 3.74 -18.09
CA LEU A 240 -17.36 3.39 -19.24
C LEU A 240 -17.22 1.89 -19.47
N THR A 241 -18.34 1.23 -19.72
CA THR A 241 -18.34 -0.17 -20.19
C THR A 241 -19.16 -0.25 -21.50
N TRP A 242 -18.48 -0.69 -22.55
CA TRP A 242 -19.08 -0.90 -23.85
C TRP A 242 -19.05 -2.37 -24.24
N LYS A 243 -20.22 -2.94 -24.55
CA LYS A 243 -20.45 -4.33 -24.98
C LYS A 243 -21.14 -4.31 -26.35
N PRO A 244 -20.39 -4.07 -27.45
CA PRO A 244 -21.01 -4.00 -28.78
C PRO A 244 -21.74 -5.28 -29.15
N ASP A 245 -21.28 -6.43 -28.68
CA ASP A 245 -21.86 -7.75 -28.83
C ASP A 245 -21.46 -8.68 -27.67
N ARG A 246 -21.87 -9.96 -27.73
CA ARG A 246 -21.56 -10.96 -26.68
C ARG A 246 -20.08 -11.37 -26.59
N ARG A 247 -19.27 -11.04 -27.60
CA ARG A 247 -17.85 -11.46 -27.69
C ARG A 247 -16.87 -10.37 -27.33
N ARG A 248 -17.30 -9.10 -27.31
CA ARG A 248 -16.43 -7.96 -27.08
C ARG A 248 -16.90 -7.15 -25.89
N THR A 249 -15.99 -6.90 -24.98
CA THR A 249 -16.21 -5.99 -23.85
C THR A 249 -15.02 -5.04 -23.75
N PHE A 250 -15.33 -3.75 -23.66
CA PHE A 250 -14.36 -2.69 -23.44
C PHE A 250 -14.72 -1.98 -22.14
N GLN A 251 -13.78 -1.97 -21.19
CA GLN A 251 -13.93 -1.30 -19.90
C GLN A 251 -12.86 -0.21 -19.84
N PHE A 252 -13.31 1.01 -19.80
CA PHE A 252 -12.45 2.17 -19.62
C PHE A 252 -12.68 2.74 -18.23
N ASN A 253 -11.62 3.13 -17.53
CA ASN A 253 -11.69 3.96 -16.35
C ASN A 253 -10.59 5.02 -16.37
N ALA A 254 -10.88 6.13 -15.71
CA ALA A 254 -9.95 7.23 -15.50
C ALA A 254 -10.21 7.85 -14.13
N GLN A 255 -9.17 8.32 -13.50
CA GLN A 255 -9.26 9.03 -12.23
C GLN A 255 -8.25 10.16 -12.22
N TRP A 256 -8.66 11.28 -11.63
CA TRP A 256 -7.80 12.38 -11.28
C TRP A 256 -7.96 12.69 -9.80
N GLU A 257 -6.84 12.88 -9.11
CA GLU A 257 -6.77 13.14 -7.68
C GLU A 257 -5.84 14.33 -7.42
N TRP A 258 -6.30 15.23 -6.58
CA TRP A 258 -5.46 16.23 -5.93
C TRP A 258 -5.60 16.08 -4.42
N GLN A 259 -4.50 16.18 -3.71
CA GLN A 259 -4.51 16.16 -2.25
C GLN A 259 -3.41 17.03 -1.68
N ASN A 260 -3.68 17.59 -0.51
CA ASN A 260 -2.73 18.24 0.36
C ASN A 260 -2.78 17.57 1.73
N TRP A 261 -1.71 16.91 2.08
CA TRP A 261 -1.51 16.27 3.37
C TRP A 261 -0.05 16.40 3.77
N PRO A 262 0.33 17.39 4.58
CA PRO A 262 1.70 17.52 5.05
C PRO A 262 2.12 16.30 5.86
N GLU A 263 3.36 15.91 5.70
CA GLU A 263 3.94 14.85 6.52
C GLU A 263 3.96 15.22 7.98
N ILE A 264 3.60 14.25 8.81
CA ILE A 264 3.63 14.38 10.26
C ILE A 264 4.68 13.39 10.73
N LEU A 265 5.76 13.91 11.31
CA LEU A 265 6.88 13.07 11.75
C LEU A 265 6.62 12.35 13.08
N GLY A 266 5.45 12.55 13.70
CA GLY A 266 5.12 11.92 14.97
C GLY A 266 5.96 12.47 16.12
N VAL A 267 6.31 11.62 17.07
CA VAL A 267 7.09 11.96 18.24
C VAL A 267 8.50 11.38 18.10
N ASN A 268 9.49 12.23 18.20
CA ASN A 268 10.89 11.84 18.21
C ASN A 268 11.36 11.39 19.61
N ARG A 269 12.60 10.95 19.70
CA ARG A 269 13.25 10.50 20.95
C ARG A 269 12.45 9.39 21.64
N PRO A 270 12.07 8.31 20.96
CA PRO A 270 11.35 7.22 21.60
C PRO A 270 12.21 6.65 22.73
N SER A 271 11.57 6.42 23.86
CA SER A 271 12.12 5.77 25.03
C SER A 271 11.09 4.87 25.65
N GLN A 272 11.48 3.92 26.49
CA GLN A 272 10.51 3.08 27.17
C GLN A 272 9.55 3.90 28.05
N GLU A 273 10.05 4.97 28.70
CA GLU A 273 9.24 5.92 29.48
C GLU A 273 8.21 6.65 28.62
N LEU A 274 8.57 7.01 27.39
CA LEU A 274 7.63 7.63 26.46
C LEU A 274 6.49 6.63 26.09
N ILE A 275 6.85 5.40 25.79
CA ILE A 275 5.91 4.37 25.39
C ILE A 275 4.97 4.00 26.55
N ASP A 276 5.50 3.79 27.74
CA ASP A 276 4.74 3.29 28.88
C ASP A 276 3.91 4.38 29.57
N HIS A 277 4.45 5.61 29.64
CA HIS A 277 3.87 6.68 30.45
C HIS A 277 3.57 7.98 29.69
N GLY A 278 3.97 8.08 28.41
CA GLY A 278 3.89 9.33 27.65
C GLY A 278 4.88 10.39 28.13
N THR A 279 5.94 10.00 28.84
CA THR A 279 6.96 10.89 29.38
C THR A 279 8.01 11.22 28.33
N TYR A 280 8.11 12.46 27.95
CA TYR A 280 9.05 12.97 26.97
C TYR A 280 10.20 13.75 27.64
N TYR A 281 11.41 13.59 27.14
CA TYR A 281 12.58 14.29 27.61
C TYR A 281 12.78 15.58 26.81
N THR A 282 12.58 16.73 27.48
CA THR A 282 12.72 18.07 26.89
C THR A 282 14.15 18.50 26.78
N GLY A 283 14.43 19.45 25.92
CA GLY A 283 15.74 20.08 25.73
C GLY A 283 16.14 20.09 24.25
N THR A 284 17.21 20.84 23.98
CA THR A 284 17.73 21.00 22.61
C THR A 284 19.21 20.65 22.57
N SER A 285 19.73 20.36 21.40
CA SER A 285 21.15 20.23 21.19
C SER A 285 21.83 21.61 21.22
N ALA A 286 23.08 21.63 21.65
CA ALA A 286 23.93 22.80 21.42
C ALA A 286 24.30 22.86 19.93
N ASP A 287 24.28 24.06 19.38
CA ASP A 287 24.80 24.32 18.05
C ASP A 287 26.34 24.25 18.08
N LEU A 288 26.92 23.32 17.38
CA LEU A 288 28.34 23.18 17.18
C LEU A 288 28.71 23.50 15.73
N PRO A 289 29.92 24.03 15.47
CA PRO A 289 30.37 24.29 14.10
C PRO A 289 30.38 23.06 13.20
N SER A 290 30.38 21.86 13.77
CA SER A 290 30.40 20.58 13.08
C SER A 290 29.01 19.95 12.93
N GLY A 291 27.95 20.69 13.27
CA GLY A 291 26.57 20.20 13.31
C GLY A 291 26.02 20.18 14.75
N PRO A 292 24.79 19.64 14.92
CA PRO A 292 24.16 19.63 16.23
C PRO A 292 24.96 18.81 17.24
N GLY A 293 25.13 19.37 18.41
CA GLY A 293 25.76 18.72 19.54
C GLY A 293 24.84 17.77 20.29
N PRO A 294 25.29 17.16 21.38
CA PRO A 294 24.43 16.29 22.19
C PRO A 294 23.28 17.09 22.78
N ILE A 295 22.10 16.43 22.84
CA ILE A 295 20.92 17.03 23.46
C ILE A 295 21.18 17.26 24.95
N ARG A 296 20.94 18.45 25.42
CA ARG A 296 20.94 18.78 26.83
C ARG A 296 19.50 18.59 27.35
N VAL A 297 19.26 17.55 28.09
CA VAL A 297 17.97 17.32 28.74
C VAL A 297 17.74 18.41 29.81
N THR A 298 16.63 19.14 29.66
CA THR A 298 16.24 20.21 30.60
C THR A 298 15.13 19.80 31.55
N GLY A 299 14.41 18.73 31.23
CA GLY A 299 13.30 18.24 32.04
C GLY A 299 12.57 17.05 31.44
N ARG A 300 11.47 16.72 32.07
CA ARG A 300 10.52 15.65 31.63
C ARG A 300 9.12 16.17 31.70
N VAL A 301 8.32 15.88 30.67
CA VAL A 301 6.92 16.27 30.62
C VAL A 301 6.08 15.13 30.07
N THR A 302 4.82 15.06 30.47
CA THR A 302 3.84 14.19 29.77
C THR A 302 3.38 14.93 28.53
N ILE A 303 3.63 14.38 27.36
CA ILE A 303 3.21 15.02 26.11
C ILE A 303 1.71 14.85 25.85
N PRO A 304 1.07 15.85 25.23
CA PRO A 304 -0.31 15.74 24.81
C PRO A 304 -0.46 14.68 23.70
N TRP A 305 -1.71 14.28 23.42
CA TRP A 305 -1.99 13.22 22.45
C TRP A 305 -1.71 13.64 21.01
N ASP A 306 -1.86 14.94 20.73
CA ASP A 306 -1.63 15.56 19.42
C ASP A 306 -0.17 16.00 19.19
N ALA A 307 0.74 15.66 20.11
CA ALA A 307 2.16 15.98 19.98
C ALA A 307 2.75 15.32 18.73
N SER A 308 3.38 16.11 17.90
CA SER A 308 4.09 15.64 16.70
C SER A 308 5.12 16.68 16.25
N LEU A 309 6.13 16.23 15.55
CA LEU A 309 7.05 17.12 14.82
C LEU A 309 6.36 17.55 13.52
N PHE A 310 5.97 18.79 13.52
CA PHE A 310 5.35 19.46 12.38
C PHE A 310 5.59 20.97 12.53
N ALA A 311 5.93 21.63 11.45
CA ALA A 311 6.13 23.06 11.43
C ALA A 311 5.06 23.76 10.58
N LEU A 312 4.66 24.96 10.98
CA LEU A 312 3.79 25.80 10.17
C LEU A 312 4.48 26.10 8.83
N GLY A 313 3.77 25.87 7.74
CA GLY A 313 4.32 26.04 6.39
C GLY A 313 4.81 24.72 5.75
N ASP A 314 4.82 23.62 6.49
CA ASP A 314 5.02 22.30 5.88
C ASP A 314 3.85 21.96 4.98
N TYR A 315 4.15 21.32 3.86
CA TYR A 315 3.12 20.92 2.88
C TYR A 315 3.53 19.67 2.11
N SER A 316 2.53 18.95 1.62
CA SER A 316 2.70 17.91 0.61
C SER A 316 1.53 17.97 -0.36
N ASN A 317 1.76 18.62 -1.49
CA ASN A 317 0.80 18.74 -2.57
C ASN A 317 1.04 17.64 -3.60
N SER A 318 0.03 16.87 -3.92
CA SER A 318 0.13 15.81 -4.91
C SER A 318 -1.00 15.89 -5.91
N ASN A 319 -0.66 15.71 -7.18
CA ASN A 319 -1.58 15.48 -8.28
C ASN A 319 -1.28 14.11 -8.86
N ALA A 320 -2.28 13.29 -9.02
CA ALA A 320 -2.14 12.02 -9.70
C ALA A 320 -3.32 11.81 -10.65
N GLY A 321 -3.06 11.10 -11.72
CA GLY A 321 -4.12 10.68 -12.62
C GLY A 321 -3.75 9.37 -13.29
N HIS A 322 -4.75 8.56 -13.56
CA HIS A 322 -4.57 7.36 -14.37
C HIS A 322 -5.68 7.20 -15.38
N VAL A 323 -5.36 6.46 -16.43
CA VAL A 323 -6.30 5.95 -17.41
C VAL A 323 -6.05 4.47 -17.61
N GLN A 324 -7.12 3.69 -17.75
CA GLN A 324 -7.01 2.26 -18.02
C GLN A 324 -8.07 1.84 -19.02
N LEU A 325 -7.67 1.01 -19.99
CA LEU A 325 -8.57 0.33 -20.93
C LEU A 325 -8.34 -1.18 -20.84
N ILE A 326 -9.38 -1.92 -20.51
CA ILE A 326 -9.37 -3.38 -20.54
C ILE A 326 -10.27 -3.83 -21.67
N SER A 327 -9.70 -4.51 -22.66
CA SER A 327 -10.38 -5.04 -23.83
C SER A 327 -10.44 -6.56 -23.75
N THR A 328 -11.63 -7.13 -23.69
CA THR A 328 -11.84 -8.58 -23.69
C THR A 328 -12.47 -8.98 -25.01
N LEU A 329 -11.86 -9.95 -25.68
CA LEU A 329 -12.27 -10.46 -26.99
C LEU A 329 -12.38 -11.98 -26.95
N VAL A 330 -13.59 -12.51 -26.96
CA VAL A 330 -13.87 -13.95 -27.04
C VAL A 330 -13.78 -14.38 -28.50
N LEU A 331 -12.66 -14.97 -28.89
CA LEU A 331 -12.42 -15.43 -30.26
C LEU A 331 -13.16 -16.75 -30.56
N SER A 332 -13.16 -17.64 -29.56
CA SER A 332 -13.89 -18.90 -29.59
C SER A 332 -14.31 -19.32 -28.17
N PRO A 333 -15.13 -20.37 -27.99
CA PRO A 333 -15.38 -20.87 -26.63
C PRO A 333 -14.12 -21.30 -25.85
N SER A 334 -13.05 -21.60 -26.56
CA SER A 334 -11.78 -22.06 -26.01
C SER A 334 -10.67 -21.01 -25.99
N LEU A 335 -10.88 -19.82 -26.58
CA LEU A 335 -9.82 -18.80 -26.67
C LEU A 335 -10.38 -17.40 -26.44
N THR A 336 -9.88 -16.73 -25.42
CA THR A 336 -10.16 -15.33 -25.10
C THR A 336 -8.86 -14.52 -25.10
N LEU A 337 -8.85 -13.38 -25.78
CA LEU A 337 -7.78 -12.39 -25.68
C LEU A 337 -8.21 -11.27 -24.72
N ILE A 338 -7.30 -10.89 -23.84
CA ILE A 338 -7.45 -9.75 -22.93
C ILE A 338 -6.26 -8.82 -23.14
N ASN A 339 -6.55 -7.57 -23.48
CA ASN A 339 -5.54 -6.52 -23.52
C ASN A 339 -5.81 -5.49 -22.42
N ARG A 340 -4.78 -5.09 -21.69
CA ARG A 340 -4.83 -4.09 -20.64
C ARG A 340 -3.83 -3.00 -20.96
N THR A 341 -4.33 -1.80 -21.20
CA THR A 341 -3.51 -0.60 -21.41
C THR A 341 -3.71 0.31 -20.21
N PHE A 342 -2.61 0.77 -19.65
CA PHE A 342 -2.60 1.61 -18.45
C PHE A 342 -1.63 2.78 -18.63
N GLY A 343 -2.04 3.94 -18.18
CA GLY A 343 -1.19 5.11 -18.07
C GLY A 343 -1.42 5.81 -16.74
N GLU A 344 -0.35 6.26 -16.11
CA GLU A 344 -0.40 6.98 -14.83
C GLU A 344 0.60 8.13 -14.84
N HIS A 345 0.15 9.27 -14.34
CA HIS A 345 0.99 10.45 -14.05
C HIS A 345 0.88 10.77 -12.57
N ILE A 346 2.03 10.99 -11.92
CA ILE A 346 2.10 11.46 -10.55
C ILE A 346 3.04 12.64 -10.47
N GLN A 347 2.55 13.72 -9.89
CA GLN A 347 3.35 14.87 -9.52
C GLN A 347 3.20 15.09 -8.02
N ARG A 348 4.32 15.20 -7.32
CA ARG A 348 4.34 15.51 -5.90
C ARG A 348 5.36 16.60 -5.61
N HIS A 349 4.96 17.47 -4.72
CA HIS A 349 5.77 18.55 -4.24
C HIS A 349 5.57 18.67 -2.74
N ARG A 350 6.60 18.38 -1.97
CA ARG A 350 6.54 18.45 -0.51
C ARG A 350 7.74 19.17 0.08
N TYR A 351 7.48 19.76 1.22
CA TYR A 351 8.46 20.44 2.02
C TYR A 351 8.15 20.19 3.51
N ASN A 352 9.12 19.69 4.22
CA ASN A 352 9.06 19.49 5.65
C ASN A 352 10.29 20.14 6.28
N GLN A 353 10.08 21.13 7.14
CA GLN A 353 11.17 21.90 7.74
C GLN A 353 12.07 21.06 8.65
N SER A 354 11.54 19.98 9.21
CA SER A 354 12.27 19.11 10.14
C SER A 354 13.15 18.08 9.46
N GLU A 355 12.91 17.80 8.18
CA GLU A 355 13.57 16.67 7.53
C GLU A 355 14.01 17.00 6.11
N TYR A 356 13.07 17.18 5.14
CA TYR A 356 13.47 17.28 3.77
C TYR A 356 12.44 17.90 2.82
N ALA A 357 12.89 18.18 1.61
CA ALA A 357 12.04 18.59 0.51
C ALA A 357 12.17 17.63 -0.67
N GLU A 358 11.10 17.46 -1.43
CA GLU A 358 11.08 16.59 -2.58
C GLU A 358 10.13 17.12 -3.66
N TRP A 359 10.59 17.01 -4.91
CA TRP A 359 9.78 17.23 -6.09
C TRP A 359 9.90 16.00 -6.99
N VAL A 360 8.78 15.38 -7.28
CA VAL A 360 8.72 14.18 -8.10
C VAL A 360 7.73 14.35 -9.24
N TRP A 361 8.15 13.97 -10.44
CA TRP A 361 7.30 13.72 -11.59
C TRP A 361 7.55 12.30 -12.06
N GLN A 362 6.48 11.54 -12.19
CA GLN A 362 6.56 10.18 -12.69
C GLN A 362 5.48 9.94 -13.73
N ASP A 363 5.88 9.42 -14.86
CA ASP A 363 5.02 8.93 -15.93
C ASP A 363 5.19 7.42 -16.05
N THR A 364 4.10 6.70 -16.13
CA THR A 364 4.06 5.26 -16.31
C THR A 364 3.13 4.92 -17.46
N ALA A 365 3.58 4.03 -18.34
CA ALA A 365 2.75 3.40 -19.37
C ALA A 365 2.95 1.89 -19.36
N GLU A 366 1.88 1.12 -19.42
CA GLU A 366 1.93 -0.35 -19.49
C GLU A 366 0.93 -0.87 -20.50
N ASN A 367 1.35 -1.82 -21.32
CA ASN A 367 0.47 -2.65 -22.11
C ASN A 367 0.74 -4.12 -21.79
N ARG A 368 -0.31 -4.89 -21.52
CA ARG A 368 -0.24 -6.32 -21.28
C ARG A 368 -1.33 -7.03 -22.09
N THR A 369 -0.93 -7.96 -22.94
CA THR A 369 -1.81 -8.80 -23.74
C THR A 369 -1.71 -10.23 -23.28
N GLU A 370 -2.85 -10.85 -23.04
CA GLU A 370 -3.01 -12.20 -22.53
C GLU A 370 -3.91 -13.01 -23.47
N ALA A 371 -3.47 -14.22 -23.83
CA ALA A 371 -4.27 -15.23 -24.52
C ALA A 371 -4.66 -16.32 -23.51
N HIS A 372 -5.93 -16.42 -23.20
CA HIS A 372 -6.49 -17.41 -22.29
C HIS A 372 -7.08 -18.57 -23.10
N GLY A 373 -6.41 -19.72 -23.03
CA GLY A 373 -6.80 -20.93 -23.74
C GLY A 373 -7.41 -21.99 -22.84
N LYS A 374 -8.45 -22.69 -23.31
CA LYS A 374 -8.99 -23.90 -22.69
C LYS A 374 -8.94 -25.02 -23.73
N PHE A 375 -8.44 -26.18 -23.36
CA PHE A 375 -8.29 -27.32 -24.26
C PHE A 375 -8.26 -28.63 -23.48
N ASP A 376 -8.46 -29.73 -24.17
CA ASP A 376 -8.31 -31.07 -23.60
C ASP A 376 -6.97 -31.66 -23.98
N LEU A 377 -6.26 -32.19 -23.00
CA LEU A 377 -5.02 -32.92 -23.20
C LEU A 377 -5.10 -34.24 -22.42
N LEU A 378 -4.85 -35.36 -23.12
CA LEU A 378 -4.91 -36.70 -22.53
C LEU A 378 -6.27 -37.00 -21.87
N GLY A 379 -7.38 -36.49 -22.46
CA GLY A 379 -8.74 -36.64 -21.95
C GLY A 379 -9.02 -35.85 -20.67
N ARG A 380 -8.23 -34.81 -20.36
CA ARG A 380 -8.40 -33.95 -19.20
C ARG A 380 -8.43 -32.48 -19.59
N PRO A 381 -9.35 -31.69 -19.00
CA PRO A 381 -9.42 -30.25 -19.25
C PRO A 381 -8.16 -29.55 -18.75
N GLN A 382 -7.65 -28.65 -19.57
CA GLN A 382 -6.49 -27.82 -19.33
C GLN A 382 -6.86 -26.36 -19.51
N SER A 383 -6.19 -25.46 -18.80
CA SER A 383 -6.22 -24.03 -19.12
C SER A 383 -4.81 -23.47 -19.15
N ALA A 384 -4.58 -22.53 -20.06
CA ALA A 384 -3.29 -21.85 -20.14
C ALA A 384 -3.51 -20.36 -20.41
N VAL A 385 -2.61 -19.56 -19.85
CA VAL A 385 -2.47 -18.14 -20.14
C VAL A 385 -1.07 -17.93 -20.71
N PHE A 386 -0.99 -17.38 -21.90
CA PHE A 386 0.26 -16.91 -22.48
C PHE A 386 0.14 -15.40 -22.67
N GLY A 387 1.17 -14.65 -22.27
CA GLY A 387 1.11 -13.21 -22.39
C GLY A 387 2.44 -12.54 -22.56
N ALA A 388 2.34 -11.33 -23.09
CA ALA A 388 3.42 -10.37 -23.20
C ALA A 388 3.04 -9.07 -22.52
N ALA A 389 4.01 -8.45 -21.88
CA ALA A 389 3.83 -7.14 -21.26
C ALA A 389 5.01 -6.24 -21.63
N VAL A 390 4.75 -4.94 -21.68
CA VAL A 390 5.78 -3.92 -21.72
C VAL A 390 5.36 -2.80 -20.77
N ARG A 391 6.28 -2.41 -19.89
CA ARG A 391 6.10 -1.29 -18.98
C ARG A 391 7.22 -0.29 -19.18
N TYR A 392 6.85 0.97 -19.23
CA TYR A 392 7.75 2.11 -19.25
C TYR A 392 7.49 2.99 -18.06
N GLU A 393 8.53 3.40 -17.37
CA GLU A 393 8.49 4.38 -16.29
C GLU A 393 9.53 5.46 -16.60
N HIS A 394 9.13 6.71 -16.48
CA HIS A 394 10.04 7.85 -16.49
C HIS A 394 9.84 8.66 -15.23
N ARG A 395 10.93 9.01 -14.56
CA ARG A 395 10.88 9.71 -13.30
C ARG A 395 11.92 10.81 -13.24
N LYS A 396 11.50 11.94 -12.67
CA LYS A 396 12.37 13.00 -12.20
C LYS A 396 12.16 13.14 -10.70
N SER A 397 13.18 12.95 -9.92
CA SER A 397 13.19 13.13 -8.48
C SER A 397 14.26 14.13 -8.10
N TYR A 398 13.86 15.14 -7.33
CA TYR A 398 14.76 16.14 -6.77
C TYR A 398 14.52 16.11 -5.27
N THR A 399 15.50 15.63 -4.52
CA THR A 399 15.38 15.37 -3.10
C THR A 399 16.50 16.07 -2.34
N ASN A 400 16.15 16.73 -1.26
CA ASN A 400 17.11 17.33 -0.35
C ASN A 400 16.79 16.95 1.10
N TYR A 401 17.75 16.33 1.74
CA TYR A 401 17.77 16.08 3.17
C TYR A 401 18.58 17.17 3.83
N PHE A 402 17.92 18.16 4.41
CA PHE A 402 18.62 19.31 4.97
C PHE A 402 18.66 19.32 6.50
N ASN A 403 17.88 18.49 7.15
CA ASN A 403 17.78 18.52 8.59
C ASN A 403 17.33 17.20 9.22
N GLU A 404 17.93 16.11 8.85
CA GLU A 404 17.60 14.80 9.42
C GLU A 404 17.99 14.62 10.90
N TYR A 405 18.35 15.70 11.60
CA TYR A 405 18.64 15.66 13.02
C TYR A 405 17.36 15.68 13.86
N LEU A 406 16.42 14.80 13.54
CA LEU A 406 15.10 14.71 14.17
C LEU A 406 15.15 14.60 15.69
N TYR A 407 16.20 14.04 16.24
CA TYR A 407 16.42 14.00 17.69
C TYR A 407 16.61 15.37 18.35
N ASN A 408 17.09 16.35 17.62
CA ASN A 408 17.46 17.64 18.17
C ASN A 408 16.26 18.55 18.41
N PHE A 409 15.15 18.27 17.75
CA PHE A 409 13.91 19.00 17.96
C PHE A 409 13.29 18.64 19.31
N ASP A 410 12.71 19.64 19.94
CA ASP A 410 11.86 19.44 21.12
C ASP A 410 10.41 19.53 20.70
N VAL A 411 9.69 18.40 20.73
CA VAL A 411 8.28 18.34 20.31
C VAL A 411 7.37 19.22 21.18
N THR A 412 7.84 19.63 22.36
CA THR A 412 7.07 20.47 23.28
C THR A 412 7.27 21.96 23.05
N ASP A 413 8.22 22.34 22.19
CA ASP A 413 8.51 23.73 21.83
C ASP A 413 8.39 23.95 20.31
N PRO A 414 7.16 23.98 19.76
CA PRO A 414 6.93 24.14 18.33
C PRO A 414 7.36 25.53 17.80
N ALA A 415 7.60 26.51 18.69
CA ALA A 415 8.11 27.83 18.29
C ALA A 415 9.61 27.82 17.98
N ARG A 416 10.35 26.84 18.45
CA ARG A 416 11.73 26.59 18.05
C ARG A 416 11.81 25.86 16.73
N VAL A 417 11.19 26.41 15.73
CA VAL A 417 11.50 26.08 14.36
C VAL A 417 12.99 26.34 14.17
N PHE A 418 13.69 25.30 13.85
CA PHE A 418 15.10 25.33 13.55
C PHE A 418 15.37 26.45 12.54
N ASN A 419 16.21 27.42 12.86
CA ASN A 419 16.57 28.44 11.89
C ASN A 419 17.56 27.87 10.89
N GLN A 420 17.07 27.15 9.92
CA GLN A 420 17.86 26.52 8.85
C GLN A 420 18.78 27.51 8.13
N ALA A 421 18.31 28.76 7.93
CA ALA A 421 19.07 29.77 7.24
C ALA A 421 20.39 30.11 7.93
N ALA A 422 20.39 30.10 9.27
CA ALA A 422 21.61 30.39 10.06
C ALA A 422 22.54 29.19 10.18
N GLN A 423 21.98 27.96 10.22
CA GLN A 423 22.75 26.76 10.52
C GLN A 423 23.19 25.99 9.25
N TYR A 424 22.42 26.12 8.19
CA TYR A 424 22.72 25.51 6.90
C TYR A 424 22.52 26.53 5.76
N PRO A 425 23.45 27.51 5.65
CA PRO A 425 23.32 28.62 4.70
C PRO A 425 23.26 28.17 3.23
N ASN A 426 23.63 26.93 2.95
CA ASN A 426 23.61 26.33 1.63
C ASN A 426 22.48 25.30 1.44
N SER A 427 21.54 25.20 2.39
CA SER A 427 20.40 24.31 2.29
C SER A 427 19.28 24.94 1.46
N TYR A 428 18.33 24.11 1.08
CA TYR A 428 17.17 24.57 0.33
C TYR A 428 16.34 25.59 1.11
N PHE A 429 16.02 26.66 0.42
CA PHE A 429 15.00 27.62 0.84
C PHE A 429 13.91 27.68 -0.22
N PRO A 430 12.64 27.81 0.18
CA PRO A 430 11.55 28.00 -0.77
C PRO A 430 11.88 29.16 -1.74
N GLY A 431 11.83 28.87 -3.05
CA GLY A 431 12.17 29.84 -4.07
C GLY A 431 13.57 29.71 -4.68
N PHE A 432 14.41 28.82 -4.15
CA PHE A 432 15.69 28.52 -4.81
C PHE A 432 15.44 27.63 -6.04
N VAL A 433 15.89 28.06 -7.18
CA VAL A 433 15.63 27.39 -8.48
C VAL A 433 16.98 27.04 -9.12
N GLY A 434 17.10 25.79 -9.55
CA GLY A 434 18.27 25.32 -10.26
C GLY A 434 18.33 25.76 -11.72
N PRO A 435 19.42 25.43 -12.43
CA PRO A 435 19.63 25.85 -13.81
C PRO A 435 18.58 25.37 -14.81
N ASP A 436 17.90 24.28 -14.52
CA ASP A 436 16.81 23.70 -15.33
C ASP A 436 15.41 24.19 -14.94
N GLY A 437 15.33 25.17 -14.03
CA GLY A 437 14.07 25.74 -13.57
C GLY A 437 13.39 24.96 -12.46
N TYR A 438 14.02 23.90 -11.94
CA TYR A 438 13.51 23.10 -10.81
C TYR A 438 14.19 23.49 -9.51
N PRO A 439 13.60 23.16 -8.35
CA PRO A 439 14.23 23.37 -7.07
C PRO A 439 15.61 22.72 -7.01
N PHE A 440 16.61 23.50 -6.68
CA PHE A 440 17.99 23.04 -6.57
C PHE A 440 18.45 23.06 -5.13
N PHE A 441 19.14 21.99 -4.76
CA PHE A 441 19.63 21.80 -3.41
C PHE A 441 21.14 21.56 -3.44
N PRO A 442 21.95 22.63 -3.47
CA PRO A 442 23.38 22.55 -3.76
C PRO A 442 24.19 21.74 -2.76
N ASN A 443 23.62 21.41 -1.62
CA ASN A 443 24.23 20.57 -0.60
C ASN A 443 23.35 19.37 -0.25
N SER A 444 22.65 18.81 -1.22
CA SER A 444 21.93 17.56 -1.03
C SER A 444 22.91 16.48 -0.58
N TYR A 445 22.70 15.94 0.61
CA TYR A 445 23.51 14.83 1.12
C TYR A 445 23.21 13.53 0.42
N ASP A 446 22.16 13.47 -0.37
CA ASP A 446 21.70 12.22 -0.99
C ASP A 446 21.57 12.36 -2.50
N VAL A 447 22.74 12.45 -3.15
CA VAL A 447 22.88 12.45 -4.60
C VAL A 447 22.16 11.28 -5.29
N PRO A 448 22.11 10.04 -4.71
CA PRO A 448 21.41 8.95 -5.36
C PRO A 448 19.92 9.16 -5.56
N GLU A 449 19.27 9.97 -4.74
CA GLU A 449 17.82 10.21 -4.80
C GLU A 449 17.43 11.41 -5.69
N THR A 450 18.37 12.35 -5.95
CA THR A 450 18.19 13.39 -6.97
C THR A 450 18.58 12.84 -8.32
N VAL A 451 17.63 12.25 -9.03
CA VAL A 451 17.88 11.46 -10.23
C VAL A 451 16.79 11.64 -11.28
N VAL A 452 17.20 11.65 -12.54
CA VAL A 452 16.31 11.47 -13.68
C VAL A 452 16.52 10.06 -14.23
N SER A 453 15.49 9.24 -14.20
CA SER A 453 15.60 7.85 -14.59
C SER A 453 14.50 7.41 -15.54
N SER A 454 14.77 6.36 -16.28
CA SER A 454 13.79 5.64 -17.09
C SER A 454 14.01 4.13 -17.02
N LEU A 455 12.91 3.40 -17.04
CA LEU A 455 12.90 1.95 -17.01
C LEU A 455 11.99 1.42 -18.11
N TRP A 456 12.52 0.59 -19.02
CA TRP A 456 11.75 -0.25 -19.91
C TRP A 456 11.81 -1.68 -19.41
N ASN A 457 10.64 -2.29 -19.23
CA ASN A 457 10.53 -3.67 -18.79
C ASN A 457 9.59 -4.46 -19.72
N PRO A 458 10.09 -4.96 -20.87
CA PRO A 458 9.39 -6.00 -21.61
C PRO A 458 9.44 -7.32 -20.85
N ALA A 459 8.36 -8.10 -20.97
CA ALA A 459 8.25 -9.39 -20.30
C ALA A 459 7.41 -10.37 -21.12
N LEU A 460 7.73 -11.64 -20.99
CA LEU A 460 6.95 -12.77 -21.48
C LEU A 460 6.58 -13.67 -20.31
N PHE A 461 5.35 -14.16 -20.29
CA PHE A 461 4.91 -15.07 -19.26
C PHE A 461 3.99 -16.15 -19.80
N TRP A 462 4.00 -17.26 -19.10
CA TRP A 462 3.15 -18.41 -19.37
C TRP A 462 2.69 -19.02 -18.04
N GLN A 463 1.43 -19.39 -18.01
CA GLN A 463 0.84 -20.11 -16.89
C GLN A 463 -0.03 -21.24 -17.44
N HIS A 464 0.08 -22.42 -16.87
CA HIS A 464 -0.70 -23.59 -17.26
C HIS A 464 -1.28 -24.27 -16.03
N GLU A 465 -2.57 -24.50 -16.06
CA GLU A 465 -3.26 -25.33 -15.08
C GLU A 465 -3.71 -26.63 -15.72
N ALA A 466 -3.16 -27.73 -15.20
CA ALA A 466 -3.48 -29.08 -15.60
C ALA A 466 -4.38 -29.76 -14.55
N LYS A 467 -5.59 -30.19 -14.94
CA LYS A 467 -6.40 -31.09 -14.13
C LYS A 467 -5.82 -32.51 -14.21
N LEU A 468 -5.05 -32.91 -13.19
CA LEU A 468 -4.45 -34.23 -13.11
C LEU A 468 -5.50 -35.31 -12.85
N THR A 469 -6.48 -34.98 -11.99
CA THR A 469 -7.68 -35.81 -11.72
C THR A 469 -8.86 -34.86 -11.50
N ASP A 470 -10.03 -35.40 -11.23
CA ASP A 470 -11.22 -34.58 -10.91
C ASP A 470 -11.05 -33.77 -9.61
N ARG A 471 -10.09 -34.15 -8.78
CA ARG A 471 -9.81 -33.54 -7.48
C ARG A 471 -8.46 -32.82 -7.38
N PHE A 472 -7.54 -33.09 -8.28
CA PHE A 472 -6.19 -32.52 -8.25
C PHE A 472 -5.91 -31.67 -9.49
N SER A 473 -5.46 -30.45 -9.27
CA SER A 473 -4.95 -29.55 -10.31
C SER A 473 -3.52 -29.13 -9.97
N LEU A 474 -2.67 -29.07 -11.01
CA LEU A 474 -1.33 -28.52 -10.93
C LEU A 474 -1.27 -27.25 -11.77
N LEU A 475 -0.86 -26.13 -11.17
CA LEU A 475 -0.66 -24.88 -11.88
C LEU A 475 0.82 -24.48 -11.82
N VAL A 476 1.39 -24.27 -13.01
CA VAL A 476 2.79 -23.83 -13.18
C VAL A 476 2.79 -22.50 -13.89
N GLY A 477 3.57 -21.55 -13.41
CA GLY A 477 3.77 -20.24 -14.02
C GLY A 477 5.25 -19.94 -14.21
N LEU A 478 5.61 -19.38 -15.36
CA LEU A 478 6.95 -18.97 -15.74
C LEU A 478 6.90 -17.52 -16.26
N ARG A 479 7.93 -16.73 -15.95
CA ARG A 479 8.06 -15.36 -16.45
C ARG A 479 9.52 -14.97 -16.62
N GLY A 480 9.82 -14.34 -17.75
CA GLY A 480 11.07 -13.63 -18.01
C GLY A 480 10.82 -12.13 -18.11
N ASP A 481 11.61 -11.34 -17.43
CA ASP A 481 11.61 -9.89 -17.45
C ASP A 481 12.98 -9.39 -17.91
N TRP A 482 13.00 -8.33 -18.75
CA TRP A 482 14.20 -7.63 -19.19
C TRP A 482 14.10 -6.17 -18.72
N PHE A 483 14.91 -5.79 -17.76
CA PHE A 483 14.95 -4.44 -17.22
C PHE A 483 16.02 -3.63 -17.95
N HIS A 484 15.62 -2.64 -18.74
CA HIS A 484 16.51 -1.67 -19.38
C HIS A 484 16.42 -0.36 -18.61
N ALA A 485 17.31 -0.18 -17.66
CA ALA A 485 17.36 0.96 -16.76
C ALA A 485 18.34 2.01 -17.26
N LYS A 486 17.98 3.28 -17.15
CA LYS A 486 18.86 4.42 -17.35
C LYS A 486 18.65 5.42 -16.23
N ALA A 487 19.73 5.96 -15.72
CA ALA A 487 19.69 6.99 -14.70
C ALA A 487 20.79 8.02 -14.92
N ARG A 488 20.53 9.27 -14.56
CA ARG A 488 21.52 10.33 -14.54
C ARG A 488 21.29 11.27 -13.36
N ASP A 489 22.36 11.79 -12.78
CA ASP A 489 22.34 12.94 -11.91
C ASP A 489 22.04 14.18 -12.78
N PRO A 490 20.95 14.92 -12.52
CA PRO A 490 20.63 16.13 -13.26
C PRO A 490 21.58 17.31 -12.94
N TYR A 491 22.33 17.21 -11.86
CA TYR A 491 23.22 18.26 -11.37
C TYR A 491 24.66 17.76 -11.22
N GLU A 492 25.35 17.64 -12.31
CA GLU A 492 26.77 17.23 -12.39
C GLU A 492 27.69 18.01 -11.43
N VAL A 493 27.21 19.13 -10.93
CA VAL A 493 27.96 20.06 -10.08
C VAL A 493 28.17 19.56 -8.66
N GLN A 494 27.30 18.68 -8.15
CA GLN A 494 27.35 18.24 -6.75
C GLN A 494 28.53 17.32 -6.44
N THR A 495 29.01 16.60 -7.41
CA THR A 495 30.06 15.59 -7.24
C THR A 495 31.33 15.91 -8.00
N GLY A 496 31.32 16.96 -8.85
CA GLY A 496 32.41 17.26 -9.77
C GLY A 496 32.61 16.22 -10.89
N THR A 497 31.74 15.20 -10.93
CA THR A 497 31.73 14.12 -11.93
C THR A 497 30.29 13.84 -12.33
N PRO A 498 29.95 13.86 -13.65
CA PRO A 498 28.63 13.54 -14.08
C PRO A 498 28.33 12.06 -13.87
N TYR A 499 27.40 11.77 -12.98
CA TYR A 499 26.90 10.40 -12.82
C TYR A 499 25.80 10.12 -13.84
N HIS A 500 26.03 9.17 -14.69
CA HIS A 500 25.00 8.58 -15.55
C HIS A 500 25.36 7.12 -15.85
N ASP A 501 24.37 6.29 -15.89
CA ASP A 501 24.57 4.88 -16.22
C ASP A 501 23.34 4.28 -16.92
N ALA A 502 23.59 3.17 -17.61
CA ALA A 502 22.56 2.40 -18.29
C ALA A 502 22.86 0.92 -18.17
N GLU A 503 21.92 0.19 -17.58
CA GLU A 503 22.06 -1.24 -17.35
C GLU A 503 20.90 -2.03 -17.95
N THR A 504 21.24 -3.25 -18.39
CA THR A 504 20.25 -4.26 -18.79
C THR A 504 20.37 -5.47 -17.89
N VAL A 505 19.29 -5.83 -17.20
CA VAL A 505 19.26 -6.95 -16.27
C VAL A 505 18.13 -7.90 -16.61
N GLU A 506 18.46 -9.16 -16.77
CA GLU A 506 17.51 -10.23 -17.00
C GLU A 506 17.06 -10.84 -15.67
N SER A 507 15.80 -11.20 -15.60
CA SER A 507 15.19 -11.78 -14.41
C SER A 507 14.24 -12.91 -14.78
N PHE A 508 14.29 -13.99 -14.03
CA PHE A 508 13.42 -15.13 -14.22
C PHE A 508 12.67 -15.47 -12.94
N SER A 509 11.35 -15.65 -13.07
CA SER A 509 10.44 -15.95 -11.97
C SER A 509 9.59 -17.17 -12.31
N HIS A 510 9.27 -17.98 -11.30
CA HIS A 510 8.38 -19.13 -11.48
C HIS A 510 7.55 -19.40 -10.22
N ASN A 511 6.42 -20.06 -10.44
CA ASN A 511 5.57 -20.59 -9.37
C ASN A 511 5.01 -21.96 -9.74
N VAL A 512 4.85 -22.81 -8.73
CA VAL A 512 4.21 -24.12 -8.82
C VAL A 512 3.17 -24.22 -7.70
N ASN A 513 1.95 -24.59 -8.07
CA ASN A 513 0.85 -24.69 -7.12
C ASN A 513 0.11 -26.00 -7.35
N LEU A 514 -0.09 -26.75 -6.28
CA LEU A 514 -0.92 -27.95 -6.28
C LEU A 514 -2.22 -27.66 -5.53
N LEU A 515 -3.35 -27.94 -6.13
CA LEU A 515 -4.67 -27.79 -5.52
C LEU A 515 -5.36 -29.14 -5.43
N TRP A 516 -5.80 -29.50 -4.25
CA TRP A 516 -6.65 -30.66 -3.98
C TRP A 516 -8.04 -30.23 -3.54
N ARG A 517 -9.06 -30.67 -4.27
CA ARG A 517 -10.48 -30.45 -3.97
C ARG A 517 -11.10 -31.78 -3.52
N PRO A 518 -11.04 -32.13 -2.20
CA PRO A 518 -11.65 -33.38 -1.70
C PRO A 518 -13.15 -33.43 -1.98
N ASN A 519 -13.82 -32.27 -1.95
CA ASN A 519 -15.23 -32.10 -2.27
C ASN A 519 -15.52 -30.65 -2.74
N ALA A 520 -16.78 -30.31 -3.01
CA ALA A 520 -17.18 -28.99 -3.48
C ALA A 520 -16.98 -27.86 -2.46
N THR A 521 -16.91 -28.18 -1.17
CA THR A 521 -16.87 -27.20 -0.08
C THR A 521 -15.50 -27.06 0.59
N ALA A 522 -14.50 -27.81 0.13
CA ALA A 522 -13.17 -27.77 0.69
C ALA A 522 -12.08 -27.76 -0.37
N SER A 523 -10.99 -27.08 -0.08
CA SER A 523 -9.76 -27.13 -0.85
C SER A 523 -8.55 -27.15 0.07
N VAL A 524 -7.51 -27.85 -0.37
CA VAL A 524 -6.17 -27.84 0.24
C VAL A 524 -5.17 -27.55 -0.87
N TYR A 525 -4.20 -26.69 -0.61
CA TYR A 525 -3.22 -26.32 -1.61
C TYR A 525 -1.80 -26.29 -1.04
N ALA A 526 -0.83 -26.52 -1.90
CA ALA A 526 0.58 -26.26 -1.66
C ALA A 526 1.13 -25.37 -2.77
N THR A 527 1.88 -24.36 -2.39
CA THR A 527 2.45 -23.36 -3.30
C THR A 527 3.93 -23.21 -3.04
N TYR A 528 4.72 -23.22 -4.08
CA TYR A 528 6.11 -22.75 -4.08
C TYR A 528 6.28 -21.67 -5.13
N GLN A 529 6.91 -20.57 -4.72
CA GLN A 529 7.19 -19.44 -5.61
C GLN A 529 8.60 -18.95 -5.44
N ARG A 530 9.22 -18.62 -6.55
CA ARG A 530 10.49 -17.93 -6.59
C ARG A 530 10.36 -16.76 -7.55
N ILE A 531 10.18 -15.57 -6.99
CA ILE A 531 9.93 -14.36 -7.75
C ILE A 531 11.10 -13.40 -7.56
N ARG A 532 11.50 -12.76 -8.64
CA ARG A 532 12.44 -11.66 -8.63
C ARG A 532 11.68 -10.35 -8.57
N ALA A 533 12.20 -9.42 -7.78
CA ALA A 533 11.66 -8.07 -7.66
C ALA A 533 12.74 -7.05 -8.00
N ALA A 534 12.36 -5.93 -8.59
CA ALA A 534 13.22 -4.78 -8.70
C ALA A 534 13.22 -4.04 -7.35
N ASN A 535 14.36 -3.51 -6.91
CA ASN A 535 14.38 -2.64 -5.74
C ASN A 535 13.91 -1.25 -6.19
N GLY A 536 12.82 -0.76 -5.60
CA GLY A 536 12.48 0.65 -5.70
C GLY A 536 13.26 1.45 -4.69
N ASN A 537 13.63 2.65 -5.04
CA ASN A 537 14.20 3.59 -4.07
C ASN A 537 13.23 3.81 -2.90
N VAL A 538 13.77 3.97 -1.71
CA VAL A 538 13.04 4.12 -0.46
C VAL A 538 12.13 5.36 -0.51
N THR A 539 12.60 6.49 -0.99
CA THR A 539 11.85 7.75 -0.94
C THR A 539 11.11 8.09 -2.21
N GLY A 540 11.60 7.67 -3.31
CA GLY A 540 11.01 8.17 -4.53
C GLY A 540 10.70 7.13 -5.61
N GLY A 541 11.16 5.87 -5.50
CA GLY A 541 10.88 4.80 -6.47
C GLY A 541 11.63 4.91 -7.81
N GLY A 542 12.58 5.81 -7.95
CA GLY A 542 13.44 5.92 -9.14
C GLY A 542 14.56 4.91 -9.17
N ILE A 543 15.24 4.79 -10.30
CA ILE A 543 16.49 4.04 -10.41
C ILE A 543 17.60 4.85 -9.76
N ILE A 544 18.32 4.28 -8.83
CA ILE A 544 19.36 4.97 -8.06
C ILE A 544 20.71 4.77 -8.74
N LEU A 545 21.56 5.79 -8.64
CA LEU A 545 22.99 5.72 -8.93
C LEU A 545 23.73 5.52 -7.60
N ASN A 546 24.47 4.43 -7.46
CA ASN A 546 25.22 4.14 -6.25
C ASN A 546 26.32 5.20 -5.99
N GLN A 547 26.63 5.39 -4.76
CA GLN A 547 27.84 6.11 -4.36
C GLN A 547 28.92 5.12 -3.88
N PRO A 548 30.20 5.32 -4.21
CA PRO A 548 30.78 6.50 -4.88
C PRO A 548 30.96 6.34 -6.40
N ASP A 549 30.55 5.23 -7.00
CA ASP A 549 30.88 4.88 -8.38
C ASP A 549 29.92 5.44 -9.44
N GLY A 550 28.75 5.94 -9.02
CA GLY A 550 27.73 6.49 -9.91
C GLY A 550 27.09 5.48 -10.85
N GLN A 551 27.12 4.19 -10.51
CA GLN A 551 26.59 3.12 -11.33
C GLN A 551 25.25 2.60 -10.81
N ILE A 552 24.46 2.04 -11.73
CA ILE A 552 23.24 1.30 -11.38
C ILE A 552 23.64 -0.06 -10.83
N ASN A 553 23.19 -0.39 -9.63
CA ASN A 553 23.44 -1.70 -9.06
C ASN A 553 22.53 -2.76 -9.72
N ARG A 554 23.13 -3.72 -10.41
CA ARG A 554 22.39 -4.82 -11.06
C ARG A 554 21.61 -5.68 -10.06
N ASP A 555 22.06 -5.78 -8.81
CA ASP A 555 21.39 -6.56 -7.78
C ASP A 555 20.07 -5.93 -7.34
N ASP A 556 19.85 -4.63 -7.59
CA ASP A 556 18.57 -3.97 -7.37
C ASP A 556 17.43 -4.58 -8.20
N PHE A 557 17.74 -5.17 -9.34
CA PHE A 557 16.76 -5.86 -10.20
C PHE A 557 16.69 -7.38 -9.97
N ARG A 558 17.38 -7.88 -8.95
CA ARG A 558 17.50 -9.31 -8.65
C ARG A 558 17.11 -9.68 -7.23
N ASN A 559 16.39 -8.79 -6.53
CA ASN A 559 15.88 -9.11 -5.22
C ASN A 559 15.02 -10.37 -5.29
N LEU A 560 15.32 -11.32 -4.42
CA LEU A 560 14.67 -12.62 -4.42
C LEU A 560 13.60 -12.69 -3.33
N SER A 561 12.45 -13.21 -3.68
CA SER A 561 11.45 -13.66 -2.73
C SER A 561 11.10 -15.12 -3.02
N GLU A 562 11.33 -15.98 -2.05
CA GLU A 562 10.95 -17.38 -2.09
C GLU A 562 9.87 -17.62 -1.04
N LEU A 563 8.79 -18.28 -1.45
CA LEU A 563 7.66 -18.61 -0.61
C LEU A 563 7.30 -20.08 -0.75
N ALA A 564 7.25 -20.79 0.37
CA ALA A 564 6.57 -22.07 0.51
C ALA A 564 5.30 -21.87 1.36
N GLU A 565 4.15 -22.30 0.87
CA GLU A 565 2.87 -22.12 1.56
C GLU A 565 2.02 -23.38 1.43
N LEU A 566 1.43 -23.79 2.55
CA LEU A 566 0.44 -24.87 2.64
C LEU A 566 -0.83 -24.29 3.24
N GLY A 567 -1.98 -24.45 2.58
CA GLY A 567 -3.22 -23.90 3.11
C GLY A 567 -4.43 -24.74 2.81
N ALA A 568 -5.50 -24.44 3.55
CA ALA A 568 -6.81 -25.04 3.38
C ALA A 568 -7.91 -23.98 3.44
N LYS A 569 -8.96 -24.17 2.66
CA LYS A 569 -10.13 -23.30 2.63
C LYS A 569 -11.41 -24.11 2.64
N PHE A 570 -12.41 -23.58 3.33
CA PHE A 570 -13.66 -24.26 3.55
C PHE A 570 -14.84 -23.33 3.34
N SER A 571 -15.88 -23.87 2.71
CA SER A 571 -17.21 -23.29 2.69
C SER A 571 -18.11 -24.16 3.57
N LEU A 572 -18.52 -23.62 4.71
CA LEU A 572 -19.25 -24.35 5.74
C LEU A 572 -20.65 -23.76 5.94
N LEU A 573 -21.50 -24.49 6.69
CA LEU A 573 -22.85 -24.06 7.07
C LEU A 573 -23.72 -23.64 5.88
N GLY A 574 -23.66 -24.40 4.77
CA GLY A 574 -24.40 -24.06 3.54
C GLY A 574 -23.92 -22.76 2.89
N ASN A 575 -22.60 -22.60 2.77
CA ASN A 575 -21.92 -21.42 2.23
C ASN A 575 -22.07 -20.11 3.06
N ARG A 576 -22.53 -20.23 4.31
CA ARG A 576 -22.68 -19.05 5.21
C ARG A 576 -21.43 -18.73 6.00
N LEU A 577 -20.48 -19.65 6.07
CA LEU A 577 -19.19 -19.48 6.72
C LEU A 577 -18.07 -19.83 5.75
N PHE A 578 -17.26 -18.86 5.39
CA PHE A 578 -15.94 -19.07 4.82
C PHE A 578 -14.92 -19.20 5.93
N ALA A 579 -14.01 -20.18 5.84
CA ALA A 579 -12.87 -20.32 6.72
C ALA A 579 -11.62 -20.68 5.92
N GLY A 580 -10.50 -20.07 6.24
CA GLY A 580 -9.21 -20.32 5.62
C GLY A 580 -8.10 -20.42 6.66
N ALA A 581 -7.11 -21.27 6.39
CA ALA A 581 -5.88 -21.36 7.18
C ALA A 581 -4.70 -21.56 6.24
N ALA A 582 -3.54 -20.96 6.57
CA ALA A 582 -2.31 -21.15 5.81
C ALA A 582 -1.10 -21.14 6.75
N TYR A 583 -0.17 -22.05 6.51
CA TYR A 583 1.21 -21.97 6.98
C TYR A 583 2.08 -21.45 5.86
N PHE A 584 2.98 -20.54 6.18
CA PHE A 584 3.93 -19.98 5.21
C PHE A 584 5.36 -19.91 5.76
N ASP A 585 6.31 -20.08 4.87
CA ASP A 585 7.73 -19.81 5.07
C ASP A 585 8.21 -18.96 3.89
N GLN A 586 8.59 -17.72 4.16
CA GLN A 586 9.03 -16.77 3.16
C GLN A 586 10.42 -16.26 3.49
N THR A 587 11.34 -16.42 2.54
CA THR A 587 12.66 -15.79 2.56
C THR A 587 12.71 -14.74 1.47
N ARG A 588 13.23 -13.56 1.79
CA ARG A 588 13.40 -12.47 0.83
C ARG A 588 14.71 -11.74 1.05
N SER A 589 15.28 -11.24 -0.02
CA SER A 589 16.42 -10.34 0.04
C SER A 589 15.97 -8.89 -0.16
N ARG A 590 16.61 -8.00 0.54
CA ARG A 590 16.45 -6.55 0.39
C ARG A 590 17.83 -5.93 0.20
N VAL A 591 17.96 -5.07 -0.78
CA VAL A 591 19.18 -4.28 -1.00
C VAL A 591 18.90 -2.88 -0.46
N SER A 592 19.77 -2.38 0.41
CA SER A 592 19.68 -1.02 0.93
C SER A 592 20.31 0.00 -0.03
N LEU A 593 20.07 1.29 0.19
CA LEU A 593 20.62 2.41 -0.61
C LEU A 593 22.14 2.35 -0.81
N ASN A 594 22.85 1.80 0.14
CA ASN A 594 24.32 1.63 0.06
C ASN A 594 24.77 0.29 -0.53
N GLY A 595 23.88 -0.39 -1.25
CA GLY A 595 24.17 -1.67 -1.93
C GLY A 595 24.27 -2.89 -1.01
N ARG A 596 23.99 -2.76 0.29
CA ARG A 596 24.03 -3.91 1.22
C ARG A 596 22.81 -4.79 1.02
N LYS A 597 23.05 -6.08 0.87
CA LYS A 597 22.01 -7.09 0.80
C LYS A 597 21.71 -7.66 2.19
N SER A 598 20.44 -7.63 2.59
CA SER A 598 19.94 -8.25 3.79
C SER A 598 18.96 -9.36 3.45
N ASN A 599 19.07 -10.49 4.14
CA ASN A 599 18.10 -11.58 4.02
C ASN A 599 17.11 -11.46 5.17
N ILE A 600 15.83 -11.65 4.86
CA ILE A 600 14.73 -11.60 5.82
C ILE A 600 13.99 -12.91 5.70
N VAL A 601 13.73 -13.56 6.84
CA VAL A 601 12.90 -14.76 6.93
C VAL A 601 11.68 -14.44 7.75
N VAL A 602 10.50 -14.81 7.25
CA VAL A 602 9.24 -14.69 7.98
C VAL A 602 8.45 -15.99 7.83
N ARG A 603 8.03 -16.57 8.94
CA ARG A 603 7.25 -17.81 9.00
C ARG A 603 6.02 -17.60 9.85
N GLY A 604 4.93 -18.30 9.53
CA GLY A 604 3.76 -18.13 10.34
C GLY A 604 2.57 -18.98 9.97
N LEU A 605 1.55 -18.86 10.83
CA LEU A 605 0.22 -19.43 10.64
C LEU A 605 -0.79 -18.29 10.55
N GLU A 606 -1.64 -18.34 9.56
CA GLU A 606 -2.70 -17.39 9.28
C GLU A 606 -4.06 -18.09 9.29
N PHE A 607 -5.06 -17.45 9.91
CA PHE A 607 -6.43 -17.92 9.97
C PHE A 607 -7.37 -16.79 9.58
N GLU A 608 -8.42 -17.13 8.84
CA GLU A 608 -9.45 -16.18 8.39
C GLU A 608 -10.81 -16.84 8.44
N ALA A 609 -11.83 -16.13 8.92
CA ALA A 609 -13.21 -16.57 8.90
C ALA A 609 -14.15 -15.41 8.59
N VAL A 610 -15.13 -15.64 7.71
CA VAL A 610 -16.21 -14.70 7.40
C VAL A 610 -17.52 -15.43 7.53
N TYR A 611 -18.34 -15.02 8.50
CA TYR A 611 -19.64 -15.62 8.82
C TYR A 611 -20.77 -14.65 8.51
N GLN A 612 -21.68 -15.06 7.64
CA GLN A 612 -22.87 -14.29 7.30
C GLN A 612 -24.06 -15.24 7.11
N PRO A 613 -24.78 -15.56 8.19
CA PRO A 613 -25.93 -16.49 8.13
C PRO A 613 -27.15 -15.91 7.42
N ASN A 614 -27.28 -14.58 7.40
CA ASN A 614 -28.40 -13.84 6.80
C ASN A 614 -27.98 -12.38 6.53
N PRO A 615 -28.82 -11.56 5.84
CA PRO A 615 -28.48 -10.17 5.54
C PRO A 615 -28.39 -9.22 6.74
N ARG A 616 -28.66 -9.69 7.97
CA ARG A 616 -28.71 -8.85 9.18
C ARG A 616 -27.49 -9.05 10.10
N LEU A 617 -26.85 -10.19 10.04
CA LEU A 617 -25.70 -10.51 10.85
C LEU A 617 -24.50 -10.87 9.97
N ASN A 618 -23.40 -10.20 10.20
CA ASN A 618 -22.11 -10.65 9.73
C ASN A 618 -21.02 -10.49 10.78
N ALA A 619 -20.04 -11.37 10.74
CA ALA A 619 -18.86 -11.35 11.58
C ALA A 619 -17.63 -11.76 10.78
N THR A 620 -16.51 -11.13 11.08
CA THR A 620 -15.21 -11.51 10.53
C THR A 620 -14.24 -11.76 11.67
N PHE A 621 -13.33 -12.68 11.46
CA PHE A 621 -12.23 -12.95 12.38
C PHE A 621 -10.99 -13.32 11.58
N ASN A 622 -9.85 -12.79 11.98
CA ASN A 622 -8.57 -13.28 11.51
C ASN A 622 -7.51 -13.26 12.62
N ALA A 623 -6.56 -14.16 12.49
CA ALA A 623 -5.45 -14.30 13.41
C ALA A 623 -4.18 -14.64 12.64
N THR A 624 -3.06 -14.07 13.08
CA THR A 624 -1.74 -14.37 12.54
C THR A 624 -0.78 -14.60 13.69
N PHE A 625 -0.12 -15.74 13.65
CA PHE A 625 1.02 -16.09 14.50
C PHE A 625 2.23 -16.17 13.59
N GLN A 626 3.20 -15.29 13.76
CA GLN A 626 4.34 -15.22 12.87
C GLN A 626 5.62 -14.89 13.61
N ASP A 627 6.74 -15.33 13.05
CA ASP A 627 8.07 -14.96 13.48
C ASP A 627 8.86 -14.41 12.30
N GLY A 628 9.58 -13.32 12.53
CA GLY A 628 10.34 -12.66 11.46
C GLY A 628 11.60 -11.99 11.99
N HIS A 629 12.69 -12.15 11.22
CA HIS A 629 13.99 -11.58 11.57
C HIS A 629 14.87 -11.41 10.32
N TYR A 630 15.85 -10.54 10.45
CA TYR A 630 17.01 -10.53 9.53
C TYR A 630 17.87 -11.75 9.81
N LEU A 631 18.28 -12.47 8.78
CA LEU A 631 19.06 -13.69 8.89
C LEU A 631 20.47 -13.46 8.33
N ASP A 632 21.48 -13.67 9.16
CA ASP A 632 22.90 -13.52 8.79
C ASP A 632 23.15 -12.24 7.95
N SER A 633 22.66 -11.13 8.46
CA SER A 633 22.57 -9.89 7.71
C SER A 633 23.11 -8.72 8.51
N ARG A 634 23.41 -7.65 7.78
CA ARG A 634 23.78 -6.33 8.34
C ARG A 634 22.69 -5.32 7.98
N PRO A 635 21.56 -5.32 8.68
CA PRO A 635 20.49 -4.35 8.38
C PRO A 635 21.01 -2.94 8.60
N PHE A 636 20.42 -2.00 7.87
CA PHE A 636 20.67 -0.61 8.08
C PHE A 636 19.82 -0.13 9.26
N GLN A 637 20.43 0.60 10.19
CA GLN A 637 19.72 1.24 11.29
C GLN A 637 20.23 2.67 11.45
N MET A 638 19.33 3.62 11.39
CA MET A 638 19.60 5.04 11.67
C MET A 638 19.30 5.41 13.12
N GLY A 639 18.43 4.70 13.78
CA GLY A 639 18.06 5.00 15.16
C GLY A 639 18.91 4.29 16.20
N GLY A 640 19.21 5.01 17.26
CA GLY A 640 20.07 4.56 18.34
C GLY A 640 19.35 3.95 19.52
N ARG A 641 20.10 3.82 20.60
CA ARG A 641 19.65 3.38 21.91
C ARG A 641 18.54 4.29 22.44
N ASP A 642 17.83 3.79 23.43
CA ASP A 642 16.99 4.61 24.29
C ASP A 642 17.80 5.89 24.67
N ILE A 643 17.30 7.04 24.23
CA ILE A 643 17.99 8.31 24.40
C ILE A 643 18.26 8.62 25.87
N TYR A 644 17.40 8.15 26.76
CA TYR A 644 17.54 8.31 28.18
C TYR A 644 18.72 7.50 28.72
N ALA A 645 18.89 6.26 28.32
CA ALA A 645 20.01 5.43 28.71
C ALA A 645 21.32 6.01 28.18
N ALA A 646 21.35 6.50 26.95
CA ALA A 646 22.52 7.16 26.38
C ALA A 646 22.91 8.43 27.16
N TYR A 647 21.94 9.18 27.63
CA TYR A 647 22.12 10.40 28.40
C TYR A 647 22.58 10.16 29.84
N LEU A 648 21.86 9.32 30.57
CA LEU A 648 22.17 9.00 31.96
C LEU A 648 23.51 8.31 32.15
N LEU A 649 23.92 7.53 31.14
CA LEU A 649 25.20 6.80 31.18
C LEU A 649 26.38 7.63 30.63
N GLY A 650 26.14 8.91 30.29
CA GLY A 650 27.17 9.77 29.71
C GLY A 650 27.64 9.34 28.32
N MET A 651 26.90 8.48 27.69
CA MET A 651 27.14 8.05 26.32
C MET A 651 26.48 9.06 25.37
N GLY A 652 27.13 10.19 25.15
CA GLY A 652 26.70 11.17 24.17
C GLY A 652 26.53 10.52 22.79
N PRO A 653 25.79 11.16 21.86
CA PRO A 653 25.72 10.69 20.48
C PRO A 653 27.15 10.58 19.96
N SER A 654 27.58 9.34 19.75
CA SER A 654 28.94 9.10 19.26
C SER A 654 29.00 9.61 17.85
N GLY A 655 29.71 10.69 17.71
CA GLY A 655 30.06 11.42 16.57
C GLY A 655 29.87 10.85 15.20
N ARG A 656 29.76 11.76 14.29
CA ARG A 656 29.97 11.65 12.85
C ARG A 656 29.46 10.38 12.17
N GLY A 657 28.46 10.53 11.39
CA GLY A 657 28.18 9.57 10.35
C GLY A 657 26.74 9.22 10.16
N THR A 658 25.85 9.79 10.91
CA THR A 658 24.44 9.80 10.56
C THR A 658 24.00 11.24 10.51
N SER A 659 23.45 11.65 9.38
CA SER A 659 22.78 12.93 9.20
C SER A 659 21.67 13.19 10.24
N THR A 660 21.31 12.17 11.00
CA THR A 660 20.22 12.18 11.98
C THR A 660 20.65 12.48 13.42
N GLY A 661 21.92 12.64 13.70
CA GLY A 661 22.42 12.84 15.07
C GLY A 661 22.05 11.72 16.04
N SER A 662 21.53 10.61 15.55
CA SER A 662 21.11 9.48 16.35
C SER A 662 22.31 8.66 16.81
N TYR A 663 22.30 8.25 18.06
CA TYR A 663 23.29 7.35 18.59
C TYR A 663 23.13 5.96 17.94
N ASN A 664 24.08 5.59 17.10
CA ASN A 664 24.18 4.23 16.60
C ASN A 664 25.27 3.52 17.38
N PRO A 665 24.95 2.57 18.28
CA PRO A 665 25.95 1.86 19.09
C PRO A 665 26.94 1.06 18.26
N PHE A 666 26.60 0.79 17.03
CA PHE A 666 27.43 0.05 16.07
C PHE A 666 28.16 0.97 15.09
N GLY A 667 28.06 2.30 15.24
CA GLY A 667 28.50 3.23 14.20
C GLY A 667 27.65 3.03 12.94
N ASN A 668 28.24 3.24 11.76
CA ASN A 668 27.58 2.91 10.49
C ASN A 668 27.63 1.41 10.14
N GLN A 669 28.07 0.55 11.04
CA GLN A 669 28.27 -0.87 10.79
C GLN A 669 27.58 -1.70 11.86
N VAL A 670 26.31 -2.04 11.60
CA VAL A 670 25.66 -3.12 12.32
C VAL A 670 26.42 -4.41 12.04
N PRO A 671 26.84 -5.20 13.07
CA PRO A 671 27.52 -6.47 12.83
C PRO A 671 26.62 -7.44 12.05
N ASN A 672 27.24 -8.36 11.32
CA ASN A 672 26.50 -9.46 10.71
C ASN A 672 25.87 -10.33 11.80
N GLY A 673 24.60 -10.66 11.64
CA GLY A 673 23.88 -11.45 12.64
C GLY A 673 22.39 -11.56 12.36
N ASP A 674 21.69 -12.18 13.30
CA ASP A 674 20.24 -12.30 13.28
C ASP A 674 19.65 -11.15 14.13
N TRP A 675 18.81 -10.32 13.50
CA TRP A 675 18.24 -9.13 14.10
C TRP A 675 16.71 -9.11 14.01
N PRO A 676 16.00 -8.54 15.00
CA PRO A 676 14.56 -8.42 14.92
C PRO A 676 14.12 -7.50 13.78
N LEU A 677 12.97 -7.78 13.19
CA LEU A 677 12.28 -6.80 12.34
C LEU A 677 11.64 -5.73 13.22
N LEU A 678 11.91 -4.46 12.91
CA LEU A 678 11.39 -3.32 13.66
C LEU A 678 9.90 -3.11 13.34
N GLY A 679 9.11 -2.74 14.34
CA GLY A 679 7.68 -2.54 14.17
C GLY A 679 6.90 -3.80 13.77
N PHE A 680 7.47 -4.98 13.92
CA PHE A 680 6.88 -6.25 13.54
C PHE A 680 6.22 -6.95 14.73
N SER A 681 4.93 -7.28 14.58
CA SER A 681 4.19 -8.01 15.61
C SER A 681 4.16 -9.51 15.31
N LYS A 682 4.52 -10.34 16.32
CA LYS A 682 4.43 -11.79 16.19
C LYS A 682 3.00 -12.33 16.32
N LEU A 683 2.09 -11.55 16.87
CA LEU A 683 0.68 -11.89 17.04
C LEU A 683 -0.21 -10.74 16.58
N LEU A 684 -1.07 -11.01 15.62
CA LEU A 684 -2.11 -10.09 15.16
C LEU A 684 -3.46 -10.79 15.27
N LEU A 685 -4.44 -10.14 15.92
CA LEU A 685 -5.81 -10.63 16.03
C LEU A 685 -6.77 -9.51 15.64
N ASN A 686 -7.73 -9.81 14.79
CA ASN A 686 -8.78 -8.88 14.41
C ASN A 686 -10.12 -9.58 14.41
N GLY A 687 -11.13 -8.91 14.92
CA GLY A 687 -12.50 -9.41 14.91
C GLY A 687 -13.49 -8.28 14.72
N SER A 688 -14.52 -8.52 13.93
CA SER A 688 -15.61 -7.57 13.80
C SER A 688 -16.96 -8.28 13.76
N VAL A 689 -17.97 -7.59 14.23
CA VAL A 689 -19.37 -8.04 14.16
C VAL A 689 -20.26 -6.85 13.83
N ARG A 690 -21.31 -7.10 13.06
CA ARG A 690 -22.37 -6.12 12.74
C ARG A 690 -23.71 -6.82 12.75
N TYR A 691 -24.67 -6.23 13.48
CA TYR A 691 -26.03 -6.74 13.57
C TYR A 691 -27.06 -5.64 13.31
N ARG A 692 -28.02 -5.93 12.45
CA ARG A 692 -29.14 -5.02 12.11
C ARG A 692 -30.47 -5.65 12.53
N LEU A 693 -31.25 -4.90 13.29
CA LEU A 693 -32.62 -5.23 13.65
C LEU A 693 -33.58 -5.12 12.44
N GLU A 694 -34.76 -5.68 12.55
CA GLU A 694 -35.78 -5.60 11.48
C GLU A 694 -36.27 -4.18 11.21
N ASN A 695 -36.28 -3.34 12.22
CA ASN A 695 -36.68 -1.92 12.12
C ASN A 695 -35.59 -1.02 11.52
N GLY A 696 -34.43 -1.57 11.13
CA GLY A 696 -33.33 -0.84 10.48
C GLY A 696 -32.26 -0.33 11.43
N PHE A 697 -32.49 -0.28 12.74
CA PHE A 697 -31.42 0.03 13.71
C PHE A 697 -30.40 -1.10 13.81
N GLY A 698 -29.18 -0.76 14.13
CA GLY A 698 -28.14 -1.76 14.32
C GLY A 698 -26.94 -1.23 15.06
N ALA A 699 -26.06 -2.15 15.40
CA ALA A 699 -24.78 -1.87 16.06
C ALA A 699 -23.67 -2.73 15.46
N GLY A 700 -22.45 -2.22 15.55
CA GLY A 700 -21.25 -2.89 15.15
C GLY A 700 -20.13 -2.74 16.18
N ALA A 701 -19.18 -3.66 16.13
CA ALA A 701 -17.93 -3.57 16.89
C ALA A 701 -16.78 -4.13 16.06
N ASN A 702 -15.60 -3.54 16.25
CA ASN A 702 -14.35 -4.00 15.68
C ASN A 702 -13.28 -3.97 16.79
N ALA A 703 -12.62 -5.08 17.00
CA ALA A 703 -11.53 -5.22 17.95
C ALA A 703 -10.26 -5.66 17.22
N GLN A 704 -9.16 -4.99 17.53
CA GLN A 704 -7.85 -5.29 17.00
C GLN A 704 -6.88 -5.50 18.15
N TYR A 705 -5.96 -6.44 17.98
CA TYR A 705 -4.83 -6.65 18.88
C TYR A 705 -3.57 -6.87 18.05
N TRP A 706 -2.52 -6.18 18.41
CA TRP A 706 -1.18 -6.43 17.89
C TRP A 706 -0.18 -6.58 19.02
N GLY A 707 0.63 -7.64 18.92
CA GLY A 707 1.59 -8.03 19.94
C GLY A 707 2.77 -7.05 20.01
N ARG A 708 3.66 -7.32 20.94
CA ARG A 708 4.88 -6.55 21.17
C ARG A 708 5.68 -6.36 19.86
N GLN A 709 6.28 -5.19 19.69
CA GLN A 709 7.11 -4.81 18.55
C GLN A 709 8.46 -4.30 19.05
N ALA A 710 9.56 -4.75 18.47
CA ALA A 710 10.87 -4.19 18.73
C ALA A 710 10.95 -2.75 18.18
N GLY A 711 11.44 -1.82 18.98
CA GLY A 711 11.60 -0.42 18.62
C GLY A 711 12.93 -0.13 17.94
N ASN A 712 13.99 -0.86 18.31
CA ASN A 712 15.31 -0.78 17.71
C ASN A 712 15.95 -2.19 17.61
N LEU A 713 17.06 -2.30 16.89
CA LEU A 713 17.68 -3.61 16.60
C LEU A 713 18.15 -4.34 17.85
N ASP A 714 18.68 -3.63 18.84
CA ASP A 714 19.14 -4.21 20.12
C ASP A 714 18.02 -4.28 21.17
N ASP A 715 16.75 -4.01 20.77
CA ASP A 715 15.54 -4.15 21.58
C ASP A 715 15.58 -3.41 22.93
N GLN A 716 16.25 -2.28 22.98
CA GLN A 716 16.37 -1.47 24.21
C GLN A 716 15.06 -0.77 24.59
N TRP A 717 14.23 -0.47 23.61
CA TRP A 717 12.85 -0.04 23.82
C TRP A 717 11.93 -0.79 22.88
N HIS A 718 10.69 -0.93 23.28
CA HIS A 718 9.69 -1.66 22.52
C HIS A 718 8.29 -1.11 22.74
N ILE A 719 7.43 -1.34 21.77
CA ILE A 719 6.01 -1.09 21.92
C ILE A 719 5.38 -2.36 22.48
N PRO A 720 4.70 -2.31 23.64
CA PRO A 720 4.06 -3.48 24.24
C PRO A 720 2.87 -3.97 23.40
N GLY A 721 2.32 -5.12 23.76
CA GLY A 721 1.07 -5.57 23.15
C GLY A 721 -0.06 -4.57 23.37
N GLN A 722 -0.80 -4.26 22.31
CA GLN A 722 -1.80 -3.21 22.27
C GLN A 722 -3.13 -3.74 21.69
N TYR A 723 -4.20 -3.05 22.03
CA TYR A 723 -5.51 -3.31 21.44
C TYR A 723 -6.25 -2.00 21.14
N LEU A 724 -7.12 -2.06 20.14
CA LEU A 724 -8.01 -0.98 19.75
C LEU A 724 -9.44 -1.54 19.64
N LEU A 725 -10.39 -0.90 20.29
CA LEU A 725 -11.80 -1.24 20.21
C LEU A 725 -12.58 -0.06 19.66
N ASN A 726 -13.28 -0.30 18.55
CA ASN A 726 -14.19 0.64 17.91
C ASN A 726 -15.61 0.05 17.92
N THR A 727 -16.62 0.90 18.07
CA THR A 727 -18.02 0.51 18.00
C THR A 727 -18.78 1.46 17.09
N SER A 728 -19.93 1.02 16.59
CA SER A 728 -20.78 1.86 15.76
C SER A 728 -22.25 1.63 16.08
N LEU A 729 -23.05 2.69 15.91
CA LEU A 729 -24.50 2.64 15.88
C LEU A 729 -24.97 3.15 14.53
N PHE A 730 -25.94 2.47 13.94
CA PHE A 730 -26.42 2.86 12.63
C PHE A 730 -27.93 2.64 12.47
N TYR A 731 -28.49 3.34 11.51
CA TYR A 731 -29.83 3.11 11.01
C TYR A 731 -29.84 3.01 9.50
N GLU A 732 -30.47 1.98 8.96
CA GLU A 732 -30.61 1.74 7.52
C GLU A 732 -32.09 1.69 7.12
N ALA A 733 -32.49 2.66 6.32
CA ALA A 733 -33.72 2.65 5.56
C ALA A 733 -33.47 2.22 4.11
N ARG A 734 -34.52 2.15 3.30
CA ARG A 734 -34.40 1.76 1.89
C ARG A 734 -33.58 2.74 1.07
N GLN A 735 -33.74 4.03 1.28
CA GLN A 735 -33.15 5.11 0.48
C GLN A 735 -32.07 5.92 1.21
N TRP A 736 -31.90 5.71 2.50
CA TRP A 736 -30.90 6.43 3.29
C TRP A 736 -30.39 5.61 4.46
N SER A 737 -29.22 5.96 4.91
CA SER A 737 -28.64 5.41 6.14
C SER A 737 -27.83 6.47 6.87
N VAL A 738 -27.76 6.31 8.20
CA VAL A 738 -26.90 7.10 9.09
C VAL A 738 -26.05 6.14 9.88
N ASN A 739 -24.78 6.49 10.06
CA ASN A 739 -23.85 5.78 10.91
C ASN A 739 -23.13 6.75 11.85
N VAL A 740 -22.91 6.32 13.07
CA VAL A 740 -22.10 7.02 14.07
C VAL A 740 -21.08 6.03 14.62
N ASP A 741 -19.81 6.36 14.43
CA ASP A 741 -18.66 5.58 14.85
C ASP A 741 -18.05 6.16 16.12
N PHE A 742 -17.82 5.29 17.11
CA PHE A 742 -17.14 5.57 18.36
C PHE A 742 -15.79 4.86 18.29
N LEU A 743 -14.73 5.63 18.09
CA LEU A 743 -13.39 5.12 17.84
C LEU A 743 -12.55 5.22 19.12
N ASN A 744 -11.69 4.22 19.34
CA ASN A 744 -10.86 4.08 20.54
C ASN A 744 -11.69 4.23 21.84
N VAL A 745 -12.77 3.46 21.96
CA VAL A 745 -13.70 3.55 23.12
C VAL A 745 -13.05 3.26 24.46
N THR A 746 -11.93 2.56 24.46
CA THR A 746 -11.13 2.26 25.66
C THR A 746 -10.21 3.40 26.08
N ARG A 747 -10.11 4.47 25.30
CA ARG A 747 -9.21 5.61 25.51
C ARG A 747 -7.76 5.21 25.74
N ARG A 748 -7.32 4.11 25.10
CA ARG A 748 -5.96 3.62 25.25
C ARG A 748 -5.01 4.43 24.39
N ARG A 749 -3.88 4.88 24.95
CA ARG A 749 -2.76 5.46 24.21
C ARG A 749 -1.99 4.30 23.58
N ASN A 750 -2.25 4.04 22.32
CA ASN A 750 -1.51 3.07 21.51
C ASN A 750 -0.45 3.79 20.68
N TRP A 751 0.59 3.06 20.33
CA TRP A 751 1.72 3.56 19.56
C TRP A 751 1.88 2.79 18.27
N TYR A 752 2.25 3.47 17.21
CA TYR A 752 2.64 2.89 15.94
C TYR A 752 4.12 3.17 15.70
N HIS A 753 4.84 2.13 15.34
CA HIS A 753 6.21 2.25 14.84
C HIS A 753 6.19 2.91 13.45
N ASN A 754 7.21 3.68 13.09
CA ASN A 754 7.28 4.32 11.77
C ASN A 754 7.36 3.32 10.60
N GLY A 755 7.56 2.05 10.85
CA GLY A 755 7.53 0.99 9.83
C GLY A 755 8.69 1.02 8.83
N ASP A 756 9.53 2.03 8.90
CA ASP A 756 10.68 2.25 8.07
C ASP A 756 11.96 1.91 8.84
N ALA A 757 12.88 1.18 8.21
CA ALA A 757 14.16 0.85 8.83
C ALA A 757 15.07 2.08 8.96
N PHE A 758 14.83 3.12 8.16
CA PHE A 758 15.63 4.35 8.18
C PHE A 758 15.34 5.19 9.41
N SER A 759 14.10 5.57 9.63
CA SER A 759 13.66 6.41 10.75
C SER A 759 12.79 5.67 11.78
N GLY A 760 12.56 4.39 11.60
CA GLY A 760 11.68 3.60 12.44
C GLY A 760 12.04 3.57 13.90
N SER A 761 13.32 3.65 14.22
CA SER A 761 13.81 3.66 15.61
C SER A 761 13.92 5.06 16.22
N ILE A 762 13.61 6.12 15.49
CA ILE A 762 13.66 7.49 15.98
C ILE A 762 12.32 8.19 16.07
N LEU A 763 11.29 7.62 15.48
CA LEU A 763 9.93 8.18 15.42
C LEU A 763 8.88 7.17 15.82
N VAL A 764 7.90 7.64 16.60
CA VAL A 764 6.69 6.87 16.92
C VAL A 764 5.45 7.75 16.77
N PHE A 765 4.32 7.13 16.51
CA PHE A 765 3.05 7.81 16.29
C PHE A 765 2.03 7.34 17.29
N GLN A 766 1.22 8.27 17.80
CA GLN A 766 0.15 7.95 18.74
C GLN A 766 -1.14 7.63 17.97
N GLU A 767 -1.87 6.62 18.43
CA GLU A 767 -3.28 6.48 18.04
C GLU A 767 -4.06 7.67 18.58
N GLN A 768 -5.02 8.14 17.82
CA GLN A 768 -5.89 9.23 18.27
C GLN A 768 -6.73 8.80 19.50
N PRO A 769 -7.09 9.74 20.38
CA PRO A 769 -7.93 9.45 21.55
C PRO A 769 -9.33 8.96 21.16
N PHE A 770 -10.15 8.70 22.17
CA PHE A 770 -11.58 8.44 21.95
C PHE A 770 -12.23 9.59 21.17
N ARG A 771 -12.90 9.24 20.07
CA ARG A 771 -13.53 10.21 19.18
C ARG A 771 -14.82 9.66 18.58
N VAL A 772 -15.68 10.56 18.13
CA VAL A 772 -16.96 10.25 17.49
C VAL A 772 -16.97 10.87 16.09
N GLU A 773 -17.30 10.06 15.10
CA GLU A 773 -17.43 10.46 13.70
C GLU A 773 -18.78 9.97 13.16
N GLY A 774 -19.26 10.55 12.06
CA GLY A 774 -20.52 10.10 11.48
C GLY A 774 -20.62 10.34 9.98
N TYR A 775 -21.51 9.59 9.33
CA TYR A 775 -21.85 9.83 7.94
C TYR A 775 -23.32 9.54 7.63
N VAL A 776 -23.82 10.21 6.60
CA VAL A 776 -25.14 9.98 6.02
C VAL A 776 -24.97 9.57 4.57
N LYS A 777 -25.71 8.55 4.16
CA LYS A 777 -25.77 8.08 2.76
C LYS A 777 -27.20 8.16 2.27
N LEU A 778 -27.39 8.80 1.11
CA LEU A 778 -28.66 8.90 0.39
C LEU A 778 -28.57 8.13 -0.92
N ARG A 779 -29.65 7.44 -1.31
CA ARG A 779 -29.72 6.66 -2.54
C ARG A 779 -31.00 6.98 -3.32
N PHE A 780 -30.87 7.30 -4.58
CA PHE A 780 -31.91 7.70 -5.50
C PHE A 780 -32.00 6.79 -6.71
#